data_1ac9b7235dcafb16aa04d56eda85644f
#
_entry.id   1ac9b7235dcafb16aa04d56eda85644f
#
_cell.length_a   1.000
_cell.length_b   1.000
_cell.length_c   1.000
_cell.angle_alpha   90.00
_cell.angle_beta   90.00
_cell.angle_gamma   90.00
#
_symmetry.space_group_name_H-M   'P 1'
#
loop_
_entity.id
_entity.type
_entity.pdbx_description
1 polymer ?
#
loop_
_entity_poly.entity_id
_entity_poly.type
_entity_poly.pdbx_seq_one_letter_code
_entity_poly.pdbx_strand_id
1 'polypeptide(L)'
;MHYKLTFAGAVLILTGCTAAGTTGTDNRPLPQRSDLQHIRLANGMNVYLLSRPQPGAELRLLVESGSLQETEEQRGLAHFTEHMAFKGTTHFPDTQSFKQLEKQGLNLGSHVNAATSLNSTVYKLSLPQATPEQIQTGLQVLADWAQGMTFDPDAFDKERSVIIEEWRLRQGIGFRINNALEQLRYAGSLYAERDPIGLLDVIRHAPVSTAKDYYQTWYQPQRMSLVVIGQFNRHDVSNLAEAYFNQPAKKDAAQDDPARQRFAPQPGLLVKPVFDKEQGQRIMQFALQRDIRAPLNTRDGQYDDLLDNLWVTILNQRLTALVDNGQLPAASINPQGAMLDSRRLQQLMIVHPQGGDYLGSITLLWTEIQRLAVQPVTQAELDDARQSLLAKLSQQAAGESRYGHDYLADTITTALEYRMPVQDKRQQLTTAWELLKPVTPDTLKTHVSGFLNQASPRLALLGPDSEQTRFTEKAFTDRWQQIRQSAPGPFSLTVRQVALNVTPAAAGTIVQEQSLPLPSTESWQLSNGLRVIVHQDKNLKDNIQINLRIPGGRSLEPAGQEGLTDWALKLPESSGYGELSARELTLFSKQHSLTLRPYSELLNHGFRGEAPPEELDTLLKLLHLKITQPQFSGEKLLRNQQLMLESLSSTPVERRFLDAINRESHTNGDRLVISENGGWRQFTAAQLQSNHRLLLSPVQDMTLVISGAADKKPIKQAVEKWIATLPASGQHLQWRDPAIAPKMTSFSRTYPIASSDKTMGSIQYAAPAQWSHKESLTLQLADSIISKQLRTALREQAGGIYALSFSSMLAKLPAPYYSARLNFTTDPQRAAEMTALSRTVLKKLKAEGISENALKEAKANWLLEKQQVYQSAAFWTESLAQIAGDDNEFTRIVTEEALINQITAEDINRALSRYSGENEKLFMLTPP
;
A
#
# COMPACT_ATOMS: atom_id res chain seq x y z
N MET A 1 -40.69 3.33 56.24
CA MET A 1 -40.45 2.04 56.92
C MET A 1 -39.00 1.69 56.71
N HIS A 2 -38.24 1.85 57.80
CA HIS A 2 -36.78 1.65 57.85
C HIS A 2 -36.43 0.19 58.02
N TYR A 3 -35.48 -0.32 57.27
CA TYR A 3 -34.72 -1.52 57.66
C TYR A 3 -33.23 -1.20 57.68
N LYS A 4 -32.67 -1.14 58.88
CA LYS A 4 -31.23 -1.17 59.16
C LYS A 4 -30.73 -2.57 59.08
N LEU A 5 -29.70 -2.84 58.31
CA LEU A 5 -28.86 -4.05 58.38
C LEU A 5 -27.51 -3.69 58.92
N THR A 6 -27.19 -4.25 60.06
CA THR A 6 -25.97 -4.19 60.82
C THR A 6 -24.91 -5.05 60.14
N PHE A 7 -23.75 -4.49 59.83
CA PHE A 7 -22.55 -5.22 59.45
C PHE A 7 -21.73 -5.57 60.72
N ALA A 8 -21.54 -6.85 60.94
CA ALA A 8 -20.57 -7.35 61.89
C ALA A 8 -19.20 -7.39 61.26
N GLY A 9 -18.23 -6.65 61.82
CA GLY A 9 -16.85 -6.68 61.34
C GLY A 9 -16.10 -7.91 61.78
N ALA A 10 -15.51 -8.61 60.82
CA ALA A 10 -14.46 -9.59 61.02
C ALA A 10 -13.13 -8.94 60.62
N VAL A 11 -12.30 -8.63 61.58
CA VAL A 11 -10.91 -8.21 61.37
C VAL A 11 -10.09 -9.44 61.05
N LEU A 12 -9.72 -9.59 59.80
CA LEU A 12 -8.68 -10.54 59.39
C LEU A 12 -7.33 -9.84 59.39
N ILE A 13 -6.47 -10.23 60.31
CA ILE A 13 -5.06 -9.83 60.35
C ILE A 13 -4.36 -10.52 59.20
N LEU A 14 -4.08 -9.80 58.11
CA LEU A 14 -3.17 -10.25 57.04
C LEU A 14 -1.74 -9.97 57.47
N THR A 15 -1.06 -11.01 57.90
CA THR A 15 0.41 -11.10 57.99
C THR A 15 0.97 -10.92 56.58
N GLY A 16 1.66 -9.79 56.35
CA GLY A 16 2.35 -9.51 55.10
C GLY A 16 3.52 -10.50 54.90
N CYS A 17 3.33 -11.44 54.00
CA CYS A 17 4.47 -12.10 53.34
C CYS A 17 4.87 -11.19 52.17
N THR A 18 6.00 -10.50 52.32
CA THR A 18 6.76 -9.96 51.19
C THR A 18 7.25 -11.14 50.37
N ALA A 19 6.46 -11.56 49.42
CA ALA A 19 6.92 -12.45 48.35
C ALA A 19 7.87 -11.67 47.45
N ALA A 20 9.16 -11.89 47.62
CA ALA A 20 10.14 -11.59 46.59
C ALA A 20 9.67 -12.29 45.31
N GLY A 21 9.33 -11.49 44.30
CA GLY A 21 8.82 -11.99 43.03
C GLY A 21 9.83 -12.92 42.38
N THR A 22 9.53 -14.19 42.38
CA THR A 22 10.09 -15.14 41.42
C THR A 22 9.51 -14.71 40.06
N THR A 23 10.36 -14.26 39.15
CA THR A 23 10.05 -14.00 37.73
C THR A 23 9.81 -15.35 37.06
N GLY A 24 8.68 -15.98 37.34
CA GLY A 24 8.19 -17.10 36.57
C GLY A 24 7.68 -16.57 35.24
N THR A 25 8.16 -17.13 34.14
CA THR A 25 7.66 -16.80 32.78
C THR A 25 6.17 -17.16 32.67
N ASP A 26 5.33 -16.18 32.32
CA ASP A 26 3.90 -16.42 32.06
C ASP A 26 3.70 -16.80 30.58
N ASN A 27 4.08 -18.02 30.26
CA ASN A 27 3.95 -18.58 28.91
C ASN A 27 2.54 -19.10 28.61
N ARG A 28 1.50 -18.69 29.35
CA ARG A 28 0.12 -19.06 29.03
C ARG A 28 -0.26 -18.49 27.66
N PRO A 29 -0.82 -19.34 26.77
CA PRO A 29 -1.33 -18.85 25.49
C PRO A 29 -2.41 -17.78 25.69
N LEU A 30 -2.40 -16.77 24.86
CA LEU A 30 -3.45 -15.77 24.84
C LEU A 30 -4.73 -16.36 24.26
N PRO A 31 -5.92 -15.93 24.73
CA PRO A 31 -7.18 -16.38 24.18
C PRO A 31 -7.28 -15.97 22.71
N GLN A 32 -7.70 -16.89 21.87
CA GLN A 32 -8.07 -16.58 20.47
C GLN A 32 -9.41 -15.85 20.44
N ARG A 33 -9.70 -15.19 19.33
CA ARG A 33 -10.98 -14.51 19.11
C ARG A 33 -12.14 -15.52 19.20
N SER A 34 -13.17 -15.17 19.95
CA SER A 34 -14.25 -16.08 20.30
C SER A 34 -15.21 -16.41 19.13
N ASP A 35 -15.23 -15.55 18.10
CA ASP A 35 -16.06 -15.73 16.90
C ASP A 35 -15.38 -16.54 15.79
N LEU A 36 -14.08 -16.89 15.96
CA LEU A 36 -13.32 -17.74 15.04
C LEU A 36 -13.45 -19.22 15.44
N GLN A 37 -14.03 -20.02 14.58
CA GLN A 37 -14.07 -21.47 14.76
C GLN A 37 -12.76 -22.07 14.21
N HIS A 38 -12.08 -22.86 15.02
CA HIS A 38 -10.92 -23.65 14.63
C HIS A 38 -11.26 -25.14 14.64
N ILE A 39 -10.99 -25.81 13.53
CA ILE A 39 -11.21 -27.25 13.34
C ILE A 39 -9.88 -27.85 12.92
N ARG A 40 -9.51 -28.98 13.51
CA ARG A 40 -8.38 -29.77 13.05
C ARG A 40 -8.92 -31.05 12.40
N LEU A 41 -8.66 -31.20 11.12
CA LEU A 41 -9.07 -32.40 10.38
C LEU A 41 -8.26 -33.65 10.82
N ALA A 42 -8.77 -34.83 10.53
CA ALA A 42 -8.12 -36.07 10.94
C ALA A 42 -6.71 -36.26 10.34
N ASN A 43 -6.47 -35.70 9.15
CA ASN A 43 -5.15 -35.70 8.50
C ASN A 43 -4.19 -34.62 9.07
N GLY A 44 -4.61 -33.84 10.05
CA GLY A 44 -3.80 -32.81 10.72
C GLY A 44 -3.90 -31.42 10.15
N MET A 45 -4.62 -31.19 9.07
CA MET A 45 -4.84 -29.85 8.51
C MET A 45 -5.70 -28.99 9.44
N ASN A 46 -5.40 -27.69 9.51
CA ASN A 46 -6.17 -26.73 10.29
C ASN A 46 -7.16 -25.96 9.41
N VAL A 47 -8.36 -25.73 9.93
CA VAL A 47 -9.41 -24.96 9.27
C VAL A 47 -9.91 -23.86 10.21
N TYR A 48 -9.92 -22.64 9.74
CA TYR A 48 -10.33 -21.44 10.49
C TYR A 48 -11.51 -20.77 9.79
N LEU A 49 -12.65 -20.67 10.48
CA LEU A 49 -13.90 -20.17 9.92
C LEU A 49 -14.40 -18.95 10.71
N LEU A 50 -14.51 -17.80 10.03
CA LEU A 50 -15.05 -16.55 10.59
C LEU A 50 -16.26 -16.11 9.76
N SER A 51 -17.48 -16.50 10.21
CA SER A 51 -18.71 -16.07 9.53
C SER A 51 -19.05 -14.63 9.89
N ARG A 52 -19.36 -13.81 8.87
CA ARG A 52 -19.69 -12.39 8.99
C ARG A 52 -20.93 -12.05 8.16
N PRO A 53 -21.75 -11.04 8.57
CA PRO A 53 -22.98 -10.69 7.86
C PRO A 53 -22.76 -9.94 6.54
N GLN A 54 -21.58 -9.35 6.31
CA GLN A 54 -21.30 -8.59 5.10
C GLN A 54 -21.19 -9.52 3.89
N PRO A 55 -21.67 -9.08 2.70
CA PRO A 55 -21.58 -9.87 1.47
C PRO A 55 -20.15 -10.23 1.08
N GLY A 56 -20.00 -11.34 0.37
CA GLY A 56 -18.72 -11.85 -0.09
C GLY A 56 -18.03 -12.76 0.91
N ALA A 57 -16.98 -13.43 0.44
CA ALA A 57 -16.10 -14.24 1.28
C ALA A 57 -14.67 -14.23 0.72
N GLU A 58 -13.71 -14.41 1.63
CA GLU A 58 -12.31 -14.57 1.34
C GLU A 58 -11.84 -15.94 1.80
N LEU A 59 -11.18 -16.66 0.91
CA LEU A 59 -10.60 -17.97 1.19
C LEU A 59 -9.09 -17.87 1.04
N ARG A 60 -8.36 -18.43 2.00
CA ARG A 60 -6.88 -18.54 1.96
C ARG A 60 -6.49 -19.97 2.25
N LEU A 61 -5.58 -20.51 1.42
CA LEU A 61 -4.85 -21.71 1.74
C LEU A 61 -3.42 -21.30 2.03
N LEU A 62 -3.01 -21.38 3.28
CA LEU A 62 -1.64 -21.20 3.73
C LEU A 62 -0.94 -22.57 3.69
N VAL A 63 0.14 -22.67 2.95
CA VAL A 63 1.06 -23.82 2.96
C VAL A 63 2.36 -23.35 3.62
N GLU A 64 2.73 -23.91 4.77
CA GLU A 64 3.99 -23.60 5.46
C GLU A 64 5.20 -24.25 4.74
N SER A 65 5.37 -23.84 3.49
CA SER A 65 6.47 -24.23 2.61
C SER A 65 6.69 -23.16 1.55
N GLY A 66 7.92 -22.72 1.41
CA GLY A 66 8.37 -21.72 0.46
C GLY A 66 9.77 -22.07 -0.07
N SER A 67 10.53 -21.06 -0.48
CA SER A 67 11.85 -21.30 -1.07
C SER A 67 12.90 -21.81 -0.09
N LEU A 68 12.70 -21.69 1.23
CA LEU A 68 13.59 -22.28 2.24
C LEU A 68 13.62 -23.79 2.24
N GLN A 69 12.56 -24.44 1.79
CA GLN A 69 12.46 -25.89 1.71
C GLN A 69 13.10 -26.46 0.46
N GLU A 70 13.59 -25.64 -0.46
CA GLU A 70 14.24 -26.08 -1.69
C GLU A 70 15.65 -26.66 -1.43
N THR A 71 16.00 -27.72 -2.14
CA THR A 71 17.40 -28.14 -2.32
C THR A 71 18.11 -27.23 -3.30
N GLU A 72 19.43 -27.42 -3.52
CA GLU A 72 20.16 -26.62 -4.52
C GLU A 72 19.59 -26.81 -5.94
N GLU A 73 19.16 -28.04 -6.28
CA GLU A 73 18.57 -28.40 -7.57
C GLU A 73 17.12 -27.93 -7.71
N GLN A 74 16.49 -27.45 -6.63
CA GLN A 74 15.10 -27.00 -6.60
C GLN A 74 14.96 -25.48 -6.53
N ARG A 75 16.05 -24.71 -6.53
CA ARG A 75 16.00 -23.26 -6.32
C ARG A 75 15.15 -22.54 -7.36
N GLY A 76 13.95 -22.06 -6.92
CA GLY A 76 12.92 -21.44 -7.74
C GLY A 76 11.73 -22.38 -8.04
N LEU A 77 11.79 -23.67 -7.65
CA LEU A 77 10.70 -24.60 -7.91
C LEU A 77 9.53 -24.48 -6.92
N ALA A 78 9.73 -23.87 -5.76
CA ALA A 78 8.61 -23.48 -4.88
C ALA A 78 7.66 -22.51 -5.60
N HIS A 79 8.22 -21.46 -6.18
CA HIS A 79 7.49 -20.47 -6.97
C HIS A 79 6.95 -21.08 -8.27
N PHE A 80 7.74 -21.92 -8.95
CA PHE A 80 7.26 -22.65 -10.13
C PHE A 80 6.07 -23.56 -9.80
N THR A 81 6.06 -24.20 -8.63
CA THR A 81 4.94 -25.02 -8.15
C THR A 81 3.68 -24.17 -7.97
N GLU A 82 3.81 -22.95 -7.48
CA GLU A 82 2.71 -22.00 -7.41
C GLU A 82 2.10 -21.73 -8.80
N HIS A 83 2.93 -21.47 -9.81
CA HIS A 83 2.47 -21.29 -11.19
C HIS A 83 1.73 -22.52 -11.74
N MET A 84 2.21 -23.72 -11.42
CA MET A 84 1.59 -24.96 -11.86
C MET A 84 0.18 -25.19 -11.30
N ALA A 85 -0.17 -24.56 -10.16
CA ALA A 85 -1.51 -24.55 -9.62
C ALA A 85 -2.56 -24.03 -10.62
N PHE A 86 -2.16 -23.15 -11.54
CA PHE A 86 -3.02 -22.54 -12.56
C PHE A 86 -2.96 -23.23 -13.92
N LYS A 87 -2.19 -24.33 -14.05
CA LYS A 87 -1.96 -25.02 -15.34
C LYS A 87 -2.69 -26.34 -15.48
N GLY A 88 -3.08 -26.95 -14.36
CA GLY A 88 -3.87 -28.16 -14.37
C GLY A 88 -3.90 -28.86 -13.01
N THR A 89 -5.10 -29.27 -12.64
CA THR A 89 -5.37 -30.03 -11.43
C THR A 89 -6.34 -31.17 -11.69
N THR A 90 -6.65 -31.97 -10.68
CA THR A 90 -7.53 -33.14 -10.81
C THR A 90 -8.90 -32.79 -11.37
N HIS A 91 -9.57 -31.74 -10.86
CA HIS A 91 -10.90 -31.33 -11.30
C HIS A 91 -10.87 -30.21 -12.34
N PHE A 92 -9.75 -29.52 -12.48
CA PHE A 92 -9.52 -28.46 -13.45
C PHE A 92 -8.26 -28.82 -14.29
N PRO A 93 -8.40 -29.76 -15.26
CA PRO A 93 -7.23 -30.40 -15.91
C PRO A 93 -6.39 -29.48 -16.80
N ASP A 94 -6.91 -28.29 -17.13
CA ASP A 94 -6.21 -27.33 -17.99
C ASP A 94 -6.60 -25.90 -17.69
N THR A 95 -5.91 -24.96 -18.32
CA THR A 95 -6.20 -23.51 -18.19
C THR A 95 -7.62 -23.14 -18.65
N GLN A 96 -8.22 -23.91 -19.57
CA GLN A 96 -9.59 -23.65 -20.03
C GLN A 96 -10.60 -23.99 -18.93
N SER A 97 -10.33 -25.01 -18.12
CA SER A 97 -11.17 -25.39 -16.98
C SER A 97 -11.20 -24.28 -15.93
N PHE A 98 -10.07 -23.62 -15.68
CA PHE A 98 -10.02 -22.42 -14.82
C PHE A 98 -10.81 -21.24 -15.38
N LYS A 99 -10.98 -21.12 -16.70
CA LYS A 99 -11.88 -20.11 -17.30
C LYS A 99 -13.35 -20.31 -16.95
N GLN A 100 -13.74 -21.48 -16.44
CA GLN A 100 -15.10 -21.66 -15.88
C GLN A 100 -15.30 -20.83 -14.60
N LEU A 101 -14.24 -20.52 -13.85
CA LEU A 101 -14.29 -19.59 -12.71
C LEU A 101 -14.66 -18.18 -13.17
N GLU A 102 -14.15 -17.74 -14.32
CA GLU A 102 -14.49 -16.43 -14.89
C GLU A 102 -15.99 -16.31 -15.20
N LYS A 103 -16.66 -17.41 -15.56
CA LYS A 103 -18.12 -17.44 -15.79
C LYS A 103 -18.92 -17.24 -14.50
N GLN A 104 -18.31 -17.55 -13.35
CA GLN A 104 -18.85 -17.28 -12.03
C GLN A 104 -18.43 -15.91 -11.48
N GLY A 105 -17.77 -15.08 -12.29
CA GLY A 105 -17.27 -13.76 -11.87
C GLY A 105 -15.94 -13.79 -11.12
N LEU A 106 -15.21 -14.91 -11.14
CA LEU A 106 -13.94 -15.08 -10.44
C LEU A 106 -12.77 -14.91 -11.43
N ASN A 107 -12.33 -13.70 -11.63
CA ASN A 107 -11.26 -13.36 -12.58
C ASN A 107 -9.87 -13.71 -12.02
N LEU A 108 -9.06 -14.36 -12.83
CA LEU A 108 -7.64 -14.59 -12.53
C LEU A 108 -6.89 -13.25 -12.39
N GLY A 109 -6.11 -13.14 -11.33
CA GLY A 109 -5.33 -11.94 -10.98
C GLY A 109 -6.04 -10.98 -10.02
N SER A 110 -7.33 -10.70 -10.19
CA SER A 110 -8.09 -9.85 -9.26
C SER A 110 -8.78 -10.63 -8.13
N HIS A 111 -9.39 -11.77 -8.45
CA HIS A 111 -10.12 -12.59 -7.48
C HIS A 111 -9.41 -13.89 -7.10
N VAL A 112 -8.50 -14.34 -7.97
CA VAL A 112 -7.77 -15.59 -7.82
C VAL A 112 -6.29 -15.28 -7.98
N ASN A 113 -5.51 -15.48 -6.92
CA ASN A 113 -4.08 -15.14 -6.90
C ASN A 113 -3.32 -16.08 -5.94
N ALA A 114 -2.00 -16.05 -6.01
CA ALA A 114 -1.11 -16.73 -5.07
C ALA A 114 0.19 -15.95 -4.90
N ALA A 115 0.96 -16.29 -3.88
CA ALA A 115 2.27 -15.72 -3.63
C ALA A 115 3.16 -16.71 -2.88
N THR A 116 4.38 -16.87 -3.32
CA THR A 116 5.42 -17.66 -2.67
C THR A 116 6.42 -16.75 -1.96
N SER A 117 6.66 -17.03 -0.68
CA SER A 117 7.66 -16.37 0.16
C SER A 117 8.80 -17.33 0.49
N LEU A 118 9.70 -16.87 1.38
CA LEU A 118 10.75 -17.73 1.94
C LEU A 118 10.17 -18.92 2.74
N ASN A 119 9.12 -18.65 3.56
CA ASN A 119 8.59 -19.61 4.53
C ASN A 119 7.27 -20.27 4.12
N SER A 120 6.54 -19.67 3.19
CA SER A 120 5.18 -20.07 2.89
C SER A 120 4.78 -19.83 1.44
N THR A 121 3.74 -20.54 1.01
CA THR A 121 2.97 -20.24 -0.19
C THR A 121 1.51 -20.01 0.21
N VAL A 122 0.93 -18.87 -0.20
CA VAL A 122 -0.44 -18.50 0.13
C VAL A 122 -1.25 -18.38 -1.14
N TYR A 123 -2.29 -19.20 -1.24
CA TYR A 123 -3.29 -19.12 -2.32
C TYR A 123 -4.50 -18.33 -1.84
N LYS A 124 -5.02 -17.44 -2.69
CA LYS A 124 -6.08 -16.49 -2.37
C LYS A 124 -7.24 -16.61 -3.34
N LEU A 125 -8.45 -16.65 -2.80
CA LEU A 125 -9.69 -16.60 -3.56
C LEU A 125 -10.62 -15.58 -2.90
N SER A 126 -11.06 -14.58 -3.68
CA SER A 126 -12.06 -13.59 -3.29
C SER A 126 -13.37 -13.92 -3.98
N LEU A 127 -14.42 -14.15 -3.20
CA LEU A 127 -15.77 -14.50 -3.67
C LEU A 127 -16.70 -13.31 -3.44
N PRO A 128 -16.95 -12.46 -4.45
CA PRO A 128 -17.69 -11.21 -4.23
C PRO A 128 -19.12 -11.39 -3.75
N GLN A 129 -19.79 -12.46 -4.16
CA GLN A 129 -21.19 -12.76 -3.78
C GLN A 129 -21.28 -13.89 -2.75
N ALA A 130 -20.24 -14.72 -2.62
CA ALA A 130 -20.20 -15.88 -1.72
C ALA A 130 -21.43 -16.78 -1.81
N THR A 131 -21.95 -17.03 -3.03
CA THR A 131 -23.03 -18.00 -3.21
C THR A 131 -22.57 -19.40 -2.80
N PRO A 132 -23.47 -20.31 -2.39
CA PRO A 132 -23.10 -21.69 -2.05
C PRO A 132 -22.27 -22.38 -3.14
N GLU A 133 -22.58 -22.11 -4.42
CA GLU A 133 -21.85 -22.65 -5.58
C GLU A 133 -20.44 -22.05 -5.69
N GLN A 134 -20.30 -20.72 -5.48
CA GLN A 134 -18.98 -20.07 -5.48
C GLN A 134 -18.11 -20.60 -4.34
N ILE A 135 -18.66 -20.76 -3.14
CA ILE A 135 -17.95 -21.32 -1.97
C ILE A 135 -17.52 -22.77 -2.26
N GLN A 136 -18.45 -23.61 -2.76
CA GLN A 136 -18.14 -24.99 -3.11
C GLN A 136 -17.03 -25.07 -4.15
N THR A 137 -17.13 -24.30 -5.24
CA THR A 137 -16.12 -24.25 -6.30
C THR A 137 -14.79 -23.73 -5.77
N GLY A 138 -14.80 -22.67 -4.97
CA GLY A 138 -13.58 -22.09 -4.38
C GLY A 138 -12.86 -23.08 -3.45
N LEU A 139 -13.60 -23.80 -2.61
CA LEU A 139 -13.02 -24.84 -1.75
C LEU A 139 -12.47 -26.02 -2.57
N GLN A 140 -13.14 -26.42 -3.66
CA GLN A 140 -12.64 -27.46 -4.57
C GLN A 140 -11.33 -27.04 -5.24
N VAL A 141 -11.23 -25.78 -5.71
CA VAL A 141 -10.00 -25.23 -6.30
C VAL A 141 -8.86 -25.26 -5.28
N LEU A 142 -9.10 -24.79 -4.06
CA LEU A 142 -8.07 -24.80 -3.01
C LEU A 142 -7.67 -26.22 -2.60
N ALA A 143 -8.59 -27.17 -2.57
CA ALA A 143 -8.29 -28.58 -2.30
C ALA A 143 -7.44 -29.20 -3.41
N ASP A 144 -7.72 -28.86 -4.66
CA ASP A 144 -6.93 -29.29 -5.80
C ASP A 144 -5.51 -28.69 -5.77
N TRP A 145 -5.38 -27.42 -5.38
CA TRP A 145 -4.06 -26.83 -5.19
C TRP A 145 -3.30 -27.46 -4.02
N ALA A 146 -4.01 -27.83 -2.95
CA ALA A 146 -3.39 -28.52 -1.82
C ALA A 146 -2.82 -29.89 -2.20
N GLN A 147 -3.57 -30.70 -2.98
CA GLN A 147 -3.20 -32.12 -3.21
C GLN A 147 -3.48 -32.64 -4.62
N GLY A 148 -4.01 -31.82 -5.52
CA GLY A 148 -4.52 -32.26 -6.85
C GLY A 148 -3.75 -31.76 -8.06
N MET A 149 -2.60 -31.06 -7.93
CA MET A 149 -1.82 -30.56 -9.07
C MET A 149 -1.29 -31.71 -9.92
N THR A 150 -1.41 -31.61 -11.24
CA THR A 150 -1.07 -32.67 -12.18
C THR A 150 0.37 -32.65 -12.69
N PHE A 151 0.97 -31.45 -12.82
CA PHE A 151 2.30 -31.23 -13.38
C PHE A 151 2.44 -31.80 -14.79
N ASP A 152 1.56 -31.36 -15.71
CA ASP A 152 1.66 -31.68 -17.13
C ASP A 152 3.00 -31.21 -17.70
N PRO A 153 3.81 -32.07 -18.37
CA PRO A 153 5.14 -31.71 -18.87
C PRO A 153 5.13 -30.57 -19.90
N ASP A 154 4.16 -30.56 -20.81
CA ASP A 154 4.08 -29.54 -21.87
C ASP A 154 3.68 -28.18 -21.27
N ALA A 155 2.76 -28.17 -20.28
CA ALA A 155 2.39 -26.97 -19.55
C ALA A 155 3.57 -26.44 -18.73
N PHE A 156 4.33 -27.32 -18.06
CA PHE A 156 5.51 -26.97 -17.30
C PHE A 156 6.58 -26.33 -18.19
N ASP A 157 6.89 -26.91 -19.33
CA ASP A 157 7.91 -26.37 -20.24
C ASP A 157 7.50 -25.02 -20.84
N LYS A 158 6.23 -24.83 -21.15
CA LYS A 158 5.70 -23.53 -21.60
C LYS A 158 5.82 -22.47 -20.49
N GLU A 159 5.58 -22.83 -19.23
CA GLU A 159 5.61 -21.88 -18.11
C GLU A 159 7.01 -21.40 -17.76
N ARG A 160 8.08 -22.14 -18.11
CA ARG A 160 9.48 -21.69 -17.95
C ARG A 160 9.68 -20.29 -18.53
N SER A 161 9.21 -20.07 -19.75
CA SER A 161 9.36 -18.78 -20.42
C SER A 161 8.67 -17.64 -19.66
N VAL A 162 7.49 -17.89 -19.07
CA VAL A 162 6.75 -16.91 -18.27
C VAL A 162 7.51 -16.55 -17.01
N ILE A 163 8.06 -17.53 -16.29
CA ILE A 163 8.85 -17.28 -15.07
C ILE A 163 10.17 -16.59 -15.40
N ILE A 164 10.81 -16.92 -16.52
CA ILE A 164 12.02 -16.22 -16.98
C ILE A 164 11.72 -14.74 -17.28
N GLU A 165 10.59 -14.45 -17.93
CA GLU A 165 10.17 -13.07 -18.17
C GLU A 165 9.80 -12.34 -16.85
N GLU A 166 9.23 -13.02 -15.86
CA GLU A 166 9.04 -12.46 -14.53
C GLU A 166 10.37 -12.15 -13.84
N TRP A 167 11.32 -13.09 -13.88
CA TRP A 167 12.67 -12.87 -13.37
C TRP A 167 13.30 -11.63 -14.03
N ARG A 168 13.16 -11.51 -15.37
CA ARG A 168 13.65 -10.38 -16.14
C ARG A 168 12.99 -9.05 -15.74
N LEU A 169 11.67 -9.07 -15.55
CA LEU A 169 10.92 -7.89 -15.12
C LEU A 169 11.43 -7.33 -13.79
N ARG A 170 11.78 -8.21 -12.85
CA ARG A 170 12.32 -7.83 -11.53
C ARG A 170 13.71 -7.21 -11.60
N GLN A 171 14.49 -7.43 -12.69
CA GLN A 171 15.83 -6.87 -12.83
C GLN A 171 15.81 -5.32 -12.88
N GLY A 172 16.78 -4.70 -12.24
CA GLY A 172 16.94 -3.26 -12.16
C GLY A 172 17.51 -2.85 -10.80
N ILE A 173 17.57 -1.55 -10.55
CA ILE A 173 18.14 -1.03 -9.30
C ILE A 173 17.42 -1.55 -8.04
N GLY A 174 16.10 -1.59 -8.07
CA GLY A 174 15.30 -2.07 -6.94
C GLY A 174 15.68 -3.51 -6.53
N PHE A 175 15.87 -4.40 -7.50
CA PHE A 175 16.29 -5.77 -7.25
C PHE A 175 17.72 -5.83 -6.68
N ARG A 176 18.67 -5.09 -7.27
CA ARG A 176 20.06 -5.06 -6.78
C ARG A 176 20.15 -4.58 -5.33
N ILE A 177 19.43 -3.50 -5.00
CA ILE A 177 19.38 -2.97 -3.64
C ILE A 177 18.71 -3.99 -2.70
N ASN A 178 17.53 -4.50 -3.06
CA ASN A 178 16.80 -5.44 -2.22
C ASN A 178 17.61 -6.70 -1.93
N ASN A 179 18.25 -7.27 -2.94
CA ASN A 179 19.11 -8.44 -2.77
C ASN A 179 20.29 -8.16 -1.82
N ALA A 180 20.95 -7.01 -1.96
CA ALA A 180 22.02 -6.60 -1.05
C ALA A 180 21.53 -6.41 0.40
N LEU A 181 20.33 -5.87 0.59
CA LEU A 181 19.70 -5.71 1.89
C LEU A 181 19.29 -7.06 2.51
N GLU A 182 18.74 -7.99 1.73
CA GLU A 182 18.41 -9.35 2.19
C GLU A 182 19.66 -10.13 2.59
N GLN A 183 20.74 -10.03 1.80
CA GLN A 183 22.05 -10.62 2.17
C GLN A 183 22.58 -10.06 3.49
N LEU A 184 22.40 -8.76 3.77
CA LEU A 184 22.80 -8.18 5.06
C LEU A 184 21.86 -8.61 6.19
N ARG A 185 20.55 -8.59 5.93
CA ARG A 185 19.50 -8.92 6.90
C ARG A 185 19.62 -10.34 7.39
N TYR A 186 19.88 -11.28 6.49
CA TYR A 186 19.92 -12.71 6.74
C TYR A 186 21.33 -13.30 6.63
N ALA A 187 22.35 -12.47 6.82
CA ALA A 187 23.75 -12.87 6.68
C ALA A 187 24.07 -14.16 7.44
N GLY A 188 24.69 -15.13 6.75
CA GLY A 188 25.10 -16.40 7.32
C GLY A 188 23.97 -17.42 7.49
N SER A 189 22.84 -17.23 6.83
CA SER A 189 21.72 -18.18 6.82
C SER A 189 21.21 -18.49 5.41
N LEU A 190 20.48 -19.59 5.28
CA LEU A 190 19.81 -19.97 4.04
C LEU A 190 18.84 -18.90 3.52
N TYR A 191 18.27 -18.10 4.41
CA TYR A 191 17.39 -16.99 4.03
C TYR A 191 18.04 -16.02 3.05
N ALA A 192 19.35 -15.76 3.18
CA ALA A 192 20.08 -14.89 2.26
C ALA A 192 20.29 -15.48 0.85
N GLU A 193 20.10 -16.78 0.70
CA GLU A 193 20.39 -17.51 -0.54
C GLU A 193 19.15 -18.01 -1.28
N ARG A 194 17.99 -17.99 -0.63
CA ARG A 194 16.74 -18.62 -1.10
C ARG A 194 15.72 -17.59 -1.61
N ASP A 195 16.14 -16.68 -2.52
CA ASP A 195 15.16 -15.82 -3.22
C ASP A 195 14.10 -16.69 -3.91
N PRO A 196 12.80 -16.49 -3.67
CA PRO A 196 11.73 -17.30 -4.27
C PRO A 196 11.73 -17.35 -5.79
N ILE A 197 12.22 -16.31 -6.50
CA ILE A 197 12.34 -16.34 -7.95
C ILE A 197 13.38 -17.37 -8.44
N GLY A 198 14.32 -17.77 -7.59
CA GLY A 198 15.25 -18.82 -7.81
C GLY A 198 16.39 -18.52 -8.79
N LEU A 199 16.99 -19.59 -9.31
CA LEU A 199 18.11 -19.53 -10.24
C LEU A 199 17.65 -19.81 -11.67
N LEU A 200 18.05 -18.95 -12.61
CA LEU A 200 17.72 -19.11 -14.03
C LEU A 200 18.11 -20.48 -14.59
N ASP A 201 19.24 -21.02 -14.18
CA ASP A 201 19.72 -22.32 -14.64
C ASP A 201 18.78 -23.45 -14.21
N VAL A 202 18.31 -23.42 -12.96
CA VAL A 202 17.31 -24.38 -12.45
C VAL A 202 15.98 -24.21 -13.17
N ILE A 203 15.49 -22.97 -13.33
CA ILE A 203 14.23 -22.69 -14.03
C ILE A 203 14.28 -23.20 -15.47
N ARG A 204 15.41 -23.08 -16.17
CA ARG A 204 15.58 -23.51 -17.55
C ARG A 204 15.65 -25.03 -17.70
N HIS A 205 16.29 -25.74 -16.78
CA HIS A 205 16.72 -27.10 -17.01
C HIS A 205 16.16 -28.16 -16.05
N ALA A 206 15.60 -27.75 -14.90
CA ALA A 206 15.05 -28.72 -13.94
C ALA A 206 13.94 -29.56 -14.61
N PRO A 207 13.97 -30.89 -14.46
CA PRO A 207 12.89 -31.72 -14.95
C PRO A 207 11.61 -31.51 -14.15
N VAL A 208 10.46 -31.69 -14.78
CA VAL A 208 9.14 -31.56 -14.12
C VAL A 208 9.00 -32.45 -12.89
N SER A 209 9.68 -33.61 -12.87
CA SER A 209 9.71 -34.53 -11.74
C SER A 209 10.30 -33.90 -10.48
N THR A 210 11.27 -32.99 -10.60
CA THR A 210 11.89 -32.29 -9.46
C THR A 210 10.91 -31.30 -8.80
N ALA A 211 10.11 -30.58 -9.59
CA ALA A 211 9.05 -29.73 -9.08
C ALA A 211 7.92 -30.56 -8.45
N LYS A 212 7.54 -31.66 -9.09
CA LYS A 212 6.55 -32.59 -8.54
C LYS A 212 7.01 -33.22 -7.23
N ASP A 213 8.30 -33.55 -7.11
CA ASP A 213 8.88 -34.05 -5.85
C ASP A 213 8.83 -33.01 -4.73
N TYR A 214 9.17 -31.73 -5.03
CA TYR A 214 9.00 -30.62 -4.10
C TYR A 214 7.54 -30.54 -3.61
N TYR A 215 6.58 -30.50 -4.52
CA TYR A 215 5.16 -30.46 -4.19
C TYR A 215 4.73 -31.65 -3.31
N GLN A 216 5.06 -32.88 -3.69
CA GLN A 216 4.70 -34.08 -2.94
C GLN A 216 5.35 -34.15 -1.57
N THR A 217 6.53 -33.57 -1.40
CA THR A 217 7.27 -33.58 -0.13
C THR A 217 6.73 -32.53 0.85
N TRP A 218 6.40 -31.33 0.35
CA TRP A 218 6.15 -30.20 1.23
C TRP A 218 4.67 -29.82 1.36
N TYR A 219 3.80 -30.15 0.39
CA TYR A 219 2.37 -29.87 0.46
C TYR A 219 1.66 -30.98 1.27
N GLN A 220 1.92 -30.97 2.57
CA GLN A 220 1.40 -31.94 3.51
C GLN A 220 0.27 -31.32 4.35
N PRO A 221 -0.85 -32.05 4.60
CA PRO A 221 -2.01 -31.50 5.33
C PRO A 221 -1.64 -30.84 6.67
N GLN A 222 -0.72 -31.43 7.44
CA GLN A 222 -0.27 -30.92 8.72
C GLN A 222 0.53 -29.59 8.63
N ARG A 223 0.92 -29.18 7.42
CA ARG A 223 1.57 -27.92 7.09
C ARG A 223 0.61 -26.90 6.50
N MET A 224 -0.68 -27.23 6.43
CA MET A 224 -1.67 -26.41 5.75
C MET A 224 -2.70 -25.85 6.71
N SER A 225 -3.12 -24.64 6.41
CA SER A 225 -4.25 -23.99 7.09
C SER A 225 -5.19 -23.39 6.05
N LEU A 226 -6.47 -23.76 6.14
CA LEU A 226 -7.54 -23.13 5.38
C LEU A 226 -8.16 -22.03 6.24
N VAL A 227 -8.25 -20.81 5.72
CA VAL A 227 -8.94 -19.68 6.36
C VAL A 227 -10.10 -19.24 5.47
N VAL A 228 -11.31 -19.20 6.02
CA VAL A 228 -12.53 -18.76 5.32
C VAL A 228 -13.20 -17.66 6.15
N ILE A 229 -13.35 -16.49 5.55
CA ILE A 229 -13.95 -15.31 6.21
C ILE A 229 -15.01 -14.70 5.30
N GLY A 230 -16.21 -14.47 5.82
CA GLY A 230 -17.27 -13.81 5.06
C GLY A 230 -18.66 -14.33 5.35
N GLN A 231 -19.57 -14.12 4.41
CA GLN A 231 -20.96 -14.52 4.55
C GLN A 231 -21.17 -15.97 4.11
N PHE A 232 -21.23 -16.87 5.07
CA PHE A 232 -21.50 -18.30 4.81
C PHE A 232 -22.08 -19.00 6.03
N ASN A 233 -22.68 -20.17 5.80
CA ASN A 233 -23.09 -21.09 6.84
C ASN A 233 -21.87 -21.89 7.32
N ARG A 234 -21.53 -21.80 8.60
CA ARG A 234 -20.34 -22.49 9.17
C ARG A 234 -20.42 -24.01 9.05
N HIS A 235 -21.62 -24.60 9.25
CA HIS A 235 -21.78 -26.05 9.17
C HIS A 235 -21.53 -26.58 7.75
N ASP A 236 -22.05 -25.87 6.74
CA ASP A 236 -21.90 -26.28 5.34
C ASP A 236 -20.43 -26.19 4.91
N VAL A 237 -19.75 -25.08 5.24
CA VAL A 237 -18.33 -24.90 4.92
C VAL A 237 -17.46 -25.92 5.68
N SER A 238 -17.80 -26.23 6.93
CA SER A 238 -17.12 -27.27 7.72
C SER A 238 -17.21 -28.64 7.06
N ASN A 239 -18.39 -29.03 6.61
CA ASN A 239 -18.64 -30.31 5.93
C ASN A 239 -17.90 -30.38 4.58
N LEU A 240 -17.91 -29.29 3.80
CA LEU A 240 -17.18 -29.21 2.55
C LEU A 240 -15.66 -29.27 2.78
N ALA A 241 -15.16 -28.58 3.82
CA ALA A 241 -13.74 -28.62 4.16
C ALA A 241 -13.31 -30.05 4.55
N GLU A 242 -14.11 -30.75 5.35
CA GLU A 242 -13.83 -32.14 5.68
C GLU A 242 -13.89 -33.06 4.46
N ALA A 243 -14.88 -32.88 3.58
CA ALA A 243 -15.02 -33.70 2.38
C ALA A 243 -13.87 -33.52 1.38
N TYR A 244 -13.38 -32.29 1.22
CA TYR A 244 -12.39 -31.98 0.18
C TYR A 244 -10.95 -32.05 0.67
N PHE A 245 -10.68 -31.68 1.92
CA PHE A 245 -9.31 -31.54 2.44
C PHE A 245 -8.86 -32.68 3.35
N ASN A 246 -9.75 -33.58 3.77
CA ASN A 246 -9.38 -34.67 4.70
C ASN A 246 -8.78 -35.89 3.98
N GLN A 247 -8.08 -35.67 2.87
CA GLN A 247 -7.35 -36.72 2.16
C GLN A 247 -6.04 -37.03 2.89
N PRO A 248 -5.58 -38.29 2.88
CA PRO A 248 -4.30 -38.65 3.49
C PRO A 248 -3.12 -37.97 2.80
N ALA A 249 -2.04 -37.78 3.52
CA ALA A 249 -0.78 -37.31 2.95
C ALA A 249 -0.26 -38.26 1.87
N LYS A 250 0.31 -37.71 0.78
CA LYS A 250 0.84 -38.48 -0.35
C LYS A 250 2.23 -39.08 -0.09
N LYS A 251 2.99 -38.46 0.81
CA LYS A 251 4.29 -38.93 1.30
C LYS A 251 4.37 -38.74 2.81
N ASP A 252 5.28 -39.45 3.45
CA ASP A 252 5.62 -39.18 4.83
C ASP A 252 6.19 -37.76 4.99
N ALA A 253 5.89 -37.10 6.12
CA ALA A 253 6.40 -35.77 6.37
C ALA A 253 7.93 -35.78 6.35
N ALA A 254 8.54 -34.81 5.64
CA ALA A 254 9.98 -34.67 5.63
C ALA A 254 10.51 -34.48 7.07
N GLN A 255 11.44 -35.33 7.47
CA GLN A 255 12.04 -35.29 8.82
C GLN A 255 12.96 -34.09 9.00
N ASP A 256 13.68 -33.70 7.93
CA ASP A 256 14.62 -32.58 7.93
C ASP A 256 14.02 -31.38 7.17
N ASP A 257 13.45 -30.46 7.92
CA ASP A 257 12.98 -29.18 7.39
C ASP A 257 14.07 -28.12 7.51
N PRO A 258 14.63 -27.60 6.40
CA PRO A 258 15.66 -26.57 6.43
C PRO A 258 15.23 -25.29 7.18
N ALA A 259 13.94 -24.95 7.15
CA ALA A 259 13.41 -23.82 7.90
C ALA A 259 13.46 -24.01 9.44
N ARG A 260 13.65 -25.24 9.93
CA ARG A 260 13.92 -25.52 11.34
C ARG A 260 15.35 -25.21 11.76
N GLN A 261 16.28 -25.11 10.80
CA GLN A 261 17.62 -24.62 11.08
C GLN A 261 17.52 -23.17 11.56
N ARG A 262 18.08 -22.92 12.73
CA ARG A 262 18.01 -21.60 13.36
C ARG A 262 18.77 -20.60 12.50
N PHE A 263 18.09 -19.56 12.03
CA PHE A 263 18.76 -18.33 11.64
C PHE A 263 19.45 -17.76 12.88
N ALA A 264 20.75 -17.89 13.01
CA ALA A 264 21.55 -17.24 14.06
C ALA A 264 22.21 -16.00 13.46
N PRO A 265 21.85 -14.76 13.87
CA PRO A 265 22.52 -13.59 13.35
C PRO A 265 23.98 -13.64 13.72
N GLN A 266 24.83 -13.30 12.79
CA GLN A 266 26.24 -13.09 13.10
C GLN A 266 26.37 -11.99 14.15
N PRO A 267 27.13 -12.20 15.23
CA PRO A 267 27.30 -11.19 16.28
C PRO A 267 28.11 -10.00 15.76
N GLY A 268 27.90 -8.83 16.38
CA GLY A 268 28.57 -7.60 16.03
C GLY A 268 27.92 -6.84 14.86
N LEU A 269 28.47 -5.67 14.57
CA LEU A 269 28.01 -4.83 13.48
C LEU A 269 28.43 -5.40 12.12
N LEU A 270 27.47 -5.65 11.26
CA LEU A 270 27.74 -5.86 9.83
C LEU A 270 27.35 -4.60 9.06
N VAL A 271 28.24 -4.16 8.18
CA VAL A 271 28.06 -2.96 7.34
C VAL A 271 28.01 -3.40 5.88
N LYS A 272 27.02 -2.92 5.14
CA LYS A 272 26.90 -3.16 3.69
C LYS A 272 26.74 -1.83 2.96
N PRO A 273 27.80 -1.27 2.37
CA PRO A 273 27.67 -0.19 1.41
C PRO A 273 26.98 -0.72 0.13
N VAL A 274 25.91 -0.04 -0.31
CA VAL A 274 25.15 -0.34 -1.51
C VAL A 274 25.04 0.96 -2.33
N PHE A 275 26.15 1.34 -2.94
CA PHE A 275 26.22 2.51 -3.79
C PHE A 275 26.03 2.10 -5.25
N ASP A 276 25.11 2.77 -5.93
CA ASP A 276 24.74 2.43 -7.30
C ASP A 276 24.54 3.71 -8.12
N LYS A 277 24.93 3.71 -9.38
CA LYS A 277 24.81 4.85 -10.29
C LYS A 277 23.36 5.35 -10.50
N GLU A 278 22.39 4.47 -10.23
CA GLU A 278 20.96 4.79 -10.32
C GLU A 278 20.34 5.11 -8.96
N GLN A 279 21.13 5.05 -7.86
CA GLN A 279 20.68 5.38 -6.51
C GLN A 279 21.14 6.79 -6.15
N GLY A 280 20.30 7.79 -6.34
CA GLY A 280 20.66 9.15 -5.97
C GLY A 280 20.20 9.57 -4.58
N GLN A 281 19.19 8.90 -4.03
CA GLN A 281 18.76 9.17 -2.67
C GLN A 281 19.73 8.54 -1.66
N ARG A 282 20.15 9.36 -0.70
CA ARG A 282 20.98 8.91 0.41
C ARG A 282 20.08 8.33 1.49
N ILE A 283 20.21 7.04 1.74
CA ILE A 283 19.45 6.33 2.77
C ILE A 283 20.42 5.53 3.62
N MET A 284 20.28 5.63 4.92
CA MET A 284 20.93 4.75 5.89
C MET A 284 19.84 3.86 6.51
N GLN A 285 20.02 2.56 6.48
CA GLN A 285 19.19 1.60 7.18
C GLN A 285 20.00 1.00 8.32
N PHE A 286 19.61 1.29 9.54
CA PHE A 286 20.21 0.70 10.74
C PHE A 286 19.18 -0.21 11.41
N ALA A 287 19.56 -1.48 11.57
CA ALA A 287 18.66 -2.46 12.14
C ALA A 287 19.30 -3.15 13.35
N LEU A 288 18.51 -3.40 14.37
CA LEU A 288 18.84 -4.18 15.54
C LEU A 288 18.01 -5.46 15.53
N GLN A 289 18.65 -6.61 15.43
CA GLN A 289 18.02 -7.93 15.35
C GLN A 289 18.24 -8.69 16.64
N ARG A 290 17.19 -9.32 17.16
CA ARG A 290 17.26 -10.21 18.32
C ARG A 290 16.30 -11.38 18.22
N ASP A 291 16.56 -12.45 18.97
CA ASP A 291 15.55 -13.47 19.21
C ASP A 291 14.44 -12.94 20.13
N ILE A 292 13.22 -13.35 19.91
CA ILE A 292 12.13 -13.11 20.86
C ILE A 292 12.37 -13.95 22.13
N ARG A 293 12.04 -13.39 23.29
CA ARG A 293 12.24 -14.05 24.57
C ARG A 293 11.19 -15.11 24.86
N ALA A 294 9.98 -14.86 24.44
CA ALA A 294 8.83 -15.74 24.56
C ALA A 294 8.00 -15.73 23.27
N PRO A 295 7.26 -16.82 22.97
CA PRO A 295 6.39 -16.86 21.79
C PRO A 295 5.36 -15.73 21.82
N LEU A 296 5.14 -15.05 20.69
CA LEU A 296 4.26 -13.88 20.60
C LEU A 296 2.79 -14.17 20.94
N ASN A 297 2.36 -15.41 20.82
CA ASN A 297 1.02 -15.84 21.21
C ASN A 297 0.86 -16.11 22.71
N THR A 298 1.85 -15.77 23.52
CA THR A 298 1.81 -15.86 24.98
C THR A 298 1.74 -14.49 25.63
N ARG A 299 1.38 -14.46 26.94
CA ARG A 299 1.29 -13.22 27.71
C ARG A 299 2.64 -12.51 27.82
N ASP A 300 3.72 -13.25 28.09
CA ASP A 300 5.08 -12.70 28.16
C ASP A 300 5.58 -12.20 26.80
N GLY A 301 5.27 -12.93 25.70
CA GLY A 301 5.62 -12.49 24.35
C GLY A 301 4.92 -11.18 23.96
N GLN A 302 3.64 -11.02 24.30
CA GLN A 302 2.92 -9.77 24.10
C GLN A 302 3.43 -8.63 24.99
N TYR A 303 3.82 -8.93 26.21
CA TYR A 303 4.42 -7.94 27.09
C TYR A 303 5.73 -7.38 26.52
N ASP A 304 6.62 -8.26 26.04
CA ASP A 304 7.86 -7.86 25.37
C ASP A 304 7.59 -7.01 24.10
N ASP A 305 6.65 -7.43 23.27
CA ASP A 305 6.26 -6.70 22.07
C ASP A 305 5.69 -5.29 22.37
N LEU A 306 4.85 -5.18 23.39
CA LEU A 306 4.32 -3.90 23.85
C LEU A 306 5.41 -2.98 24.41
N LEU A 307 6.39 -3.51 25.14
CA LEU A 307 7.55 -2.73 25.61
C LEU A 307 8.41 -2.25 24.43
N ASP A 308 8.60 -3.11 23.41
CA ASP A 308 9.28 -2.71 22.16
C ASP A 308 8.54 -1.57 21.45
N ASN A 309 7.22 -1.64 21.34
CA ASN A 309 6.41 -0.57 20.79
C ASN A 309 6.52 0.75 21.59
N LEU A 310 6.58 0.70 22.91
CA LEU A 310 6.74 1.89 23.75
C LEU A 310 8.08 2.58 23.52
N TRP A 311 9.20 1.86 23.63
CA TRP A 311 10.51 2.50 23.50
C TRP A 311 10.79 2.99 22.08
N VAL A 312 10.29 2.28 21.04
CA VAL A 312 10.36 2.74 19.65
C VAL A 312 9.53 4.02 19.45
N THR A 313 8.35 4.11 20.08
CA THR A 313 7.53 5.32 20.04
C THR A 313 8.25 6.51 20.68
N ILE A 314 8.83 6.34 21.86
CA ILE A 314 9.60 7.39 22.54
C ILE A 314 10.86 7.77 21.75
N LEU A 315 11.58 6.78 21.24
CA LEU A 315 12.73 7.02 20.37
C LEU A 315 12.34 7.86 19.16
N ASN A 316 11.24 7.50 18.47
CA ASN A 316 10.77 8.27 17.33
C ASN A 316 10.42 9.72 17.67
N GLN A 317 9.80 9.96 18.83
CA GLN A 317 9.49 11.29 19.32
C GLN A 317 10.77 12.10 19.57
N ARG A 318 11.77 11.52 20.23
CA ARG A 318 13.07 12.18 20.51
C ARG A 318 13.86 12.47 19.23
N LEU A 319 14.02 11.48 18.35
CA LEU A 319 14.75 11.65 17.10
C LEU A 319 14.09 12.68 16.19
N THR A 320 12.77 12.70 16.14
CA THR A 320 12.05 13.72 15.38
C THR A 320 12.30 15.12 15.98
N ALA A 321 12.32 15.25 17.32
CA ALA A 321 12.65 16.52 17.98
C ALA A 321 14.05 17.02 17.62
N LEU A 322 15.03 16.12 17.56
CA LEU A 322 16.40 16.44 17.19
C LEU A 322 16.53 16.88 15.72
N VAL A 323 15.80 16.22 14.82
CA VAL A 323 15.75 16.61 13.41
C VAL A 323 15.16 18.00 13.23
N ASP A 324 14.06 18.30 13.91
CA ASP A 324 13.37 19.59 13.77
C ASP A 324 14.18 20.76 14.33
N ASN A 325 14.95 20.52 15.38
CA ASN A 325 15.85 21.51 15.96
C ASN A 325 17.20 21.59 15.25
N GLY A 326 17.36 20.89 14.12
CA GLY A 326 18.61 20.89 13.36
C GLY A 326 19.80 20.23 14.06
N GLN A 327 19.56 19.51 15.15
CA GLN A 327 20.61 18.85 15.93
C GLN A 327 21.00 17.49 15.36
N LEU A 328 20.19 16.92 14.48
CA LEU A 328 20.44 15.65 13.80
C LEU A 328 20.71 15.90 12.32
N PRO A 329 21.82 15.41 11.77
CA PRO A 329 22.15 15.58 10.35
C PRO A 329 21.34 14.61 9.49
N ALA A 330 20.04 14.63 9.66
CA ALA A 330 19.09 13.79 8.93
C ALA A 330 17.88 14.59 8.48
N ALA A 331 17.36 14.26 7.29
CA ALA A 331 16.14 14.86 6.78
C ALA A 331 14.90 14.23 7.45
N SER A 332 14.94 12.94 7.71
CA SER A 332 13.89 12.21 8.43
C SER A 332 14.44 10.91 9.01
N ILE A 333 13.76 10.38 10.02
CA ILE A 333 14.02 9.06 10.60
C ILE A 333 12.66 8.37 10.79
N ASN A 334 12.60 7.09 10.43
CA ASN A 334 11.38 6.30 10.55
C ASN A 334 11.69 4.95 11.19
N PRO A 335 11.52 4.80 12.50
CA PRO A 335 11.65 3.53 13.22
C PRO A 335 10.49 2.59 12.88
N GLN A 336 10.81 1.32 12.64
CA GLN A 336 9.85 0.27 12.32
C GLN A 336 10.23 -1.05 12.99
N GLY A 337 9.25 -1.72 13.63
CA GLY A 337 9.39 -3.08 14.11
C GLY A 337 8.86 -4.09 13.09
N ALA A 338 9.56 -5.19 12.88
CA ALA A 338 9.13 -6.27 12.02
C ALA A 338 9.61 -7.63 12.51
N MET A 339 8.79 -8.67 12.35
CA MET A 339 9.23 -10.05 12.48
C MET A 339 9.99 -10.46 11.22
N LEU A 340 11.15 -11.10 11.40
CA LEU A 340 11.91 -11.69 10.30
C LEU A 340 11.51 -13.15 10.07
N ASP A 341 11.20 -13.84 11.15
CA ASP A 341 10.58 -15.16 11.20
C ASP A 341 9.76 -15.29 12.51
N SER A 342 9.22 -16.48 12.80
CA SER A 342 8.40 -16.69 14.01
C SER A 342 9.17 -16.58 15.32
N ARG A 343 10.48 -16.36 15.30
CA ARG A 343 11.35 -16.35 16.50
C ARG A 343 12.24 -15.11 16.59
N ARG A 344 12.28 -14.29 15.54
CA ARG A 344 13.20 -13.18 15.44
C ARG A 344 12.51 -11.91 15.03
N LEU A 345 12.78 -10.87 15.78
CA LEU A 345 12.34 -9.53 15.42
C LEU A 345 13.50 -8.63 15.01
N GLN A 346 13.19 -7.61 14.27
CA GLN A 346 14.07 -6.53 13.85
C GLN A 346 13.43 -5.19 14.21
N GLN A 347 14.21 -4.30 14.81
CA GLN A 347 13.88 -2.88 14.88
C GLN A 347 14.71 -2.17 13.82
N LEU A 348 14.06 -1.67 12.78
CA LEU A 348 14.67 -1.01 11.62
C LEU A 348 14.48 0.50 11.73
N MET A 349 15.55 1.27 11.62
CA MET A 349 15.57 2.73 11.52
C MET A 349 16.02 3.13 10.12
N ILE A 350 15.12 3.74 9.37
CA ILE A 350 15.42 4.30 8.04
C ILE A 350 15.72 5.78 8.23
N VAL A 351 16.90 6.21 7.82
CA VAL A 351 17.42 7.57 8.00
C VAL A 351 17.76 8.15 6.64
N HIS A 352 17.35 9.38 6.39
CA HIS A 352 17.77 10.15 5.22
C HIS A 352 18.82 11.19 5.65
N PRO A 353 20.13 10.88 5.53
CA PRO A 353 21.19 11.77 5.98
C PRO A 353 21.20 13.08 5.20
N GLN A 354 21.21 14.23 5.89
CA GLN A 354 21.31 15.53 5.26
C GLN A 354 22.73 15.77 4.75
N GLY A 355 22.88 16.19 3.49
CA GLY A 355 24.19 16.42 2.88
C GLY A 355 25.08 15.16 2.82
N GLY A 356 24.51 13.96 3.01
CA GLY A 356 25.29 12.72 3.03
C GLY A 356 26.11 12.48 4.30
N ASP A 357 25.73 13.08 5.43
CA ASP A 357 26.42 12.82 6.72
C ASP A 357 25.89 11.54 7.37
N TYR A 358 26.28 10.40 6.82
CA TYR A 358 25.97 9.08 7.38
C TYR A 358 26.64 8.84 8.74
N LEU A 359 27.91 9.31 8.93
CA LEU A 359 28.64 9.08 10.17
C LEU A 359 28.11 9.89 11.34
N GLY A 360 27.71 11.14 11.11
CA GLY A 360 27.00 11.95 12.10
C GLY A 360 25.63 11.35 12.42
N SER A 361 24.89 10.91 11.39
CA SER A 361 23.57 10.30 11.54
C SER A 361 23.60 9.03 12.42
N ILE A 362 24.53 8.08 12.17
CA ILE A 362 24.62 6.87 13.00
C ILE A 362 25.09 7.20 14.42
N THR A 363 25.97 8.19 14.58
CA THR A 363 26.46 8.61 15.91
C THR A 363 25.31 9.12 16.76
N LEU A 364 24.50 10.04 16.25
CA LEU A 364 23.38 10.62 16.99
C LEU A 364 22.27 9.62 17.20
N LEU A 365 21.92 8.82 16.18
CA LEU A 365 20.92 7.75 16.31
C LEU A 365 21.29 6.77 17.43
N TRP A 366 22.51 6.27 17.41
CA TRP A 366 22.99 5.34 18.44
C TRP A 366 23.02 5.97 19.83
N THR A 367 23.42 7.24 19.92
CA THR A 367 23.42 7.99 21.18
C THR A 367 22.03 8.02 21.82
N GLU A 368 20.96 8.26 21.02
CA GLU A 368 19.60 8.26 21.55
C GLU A 368 19.11 6.87 21.95
N ILE A 369 19.45 5.85 21.17
CA ILE A 369 19.12 4.46 21.53
C ILE A 369 19.81 4.06 22.85
N GLN A 370 21.09 4.37 22.99
CA GLN A 370 21.83 4.12 24.24
C GLN A 370 21.26 4.90 25.44
N ARG A 371 20.83 6.16 25.21
CA ARG A 371 20.22 6.99 26.27
C ARG A 371 19.02 6.28 26.87
N LEU A 372 18.16 5.67 26.06
CA LEU A 372 17.00 4.88 26.52
C LEU A 372 17.40 3.64 27.33
N ALA A 373 18.58 3.06 27.04
CA ALA A 373 19.07 1.88 27.75
C ALA A 373 19.73 2.19 29.09
N VAL A 374 20.38 3.38 29.23
CA VAL A 374 21.16 3.71 30.44
C VAL A 374 20.44 4.68 31.37
N GLN A 375 19.43 5.42 30.87
CA GLN A 375 18.67 6.38 31.65
C GLN A 375 17.17 6.08 31.56
N PRO A 376 16.44 6.15 32.69
CA PRO A 376 14.98 6.05 32.61
C PRO A 376 14.42 7.25 31.82
N VAL A 377 13.38 6.99 31.04
CA VAL A 377 12.57 8.04 30.43
C VAL A 377 11.82 8.81 31.53
N THR A 378 11.33 10.00 31.25
CA THR A 378 10.45 10.70 32.18
C THR A 378 9.09 9.99 32.26
N GLN A 379 8.38 10.16 33.38
CA GLN A 379 7.03 9.62 33.52
C GLN A 379 6.09 10.17 32.44
N ALA A 380 6.24 11.45 32.08
CA ALA A 380 5.46 12.10 31.03
C ALA A 380 5.68 11.45 29.64
N GLU A 381 6.93 11.19 29.25
CA GLU A 381 7.23 10.49 27.98
C GLU A 381 6.61 9.08 27.93
N LEU A 382 6.68 8.34 29.05
CA LEU A 382 6.08 7.01 29.15
C LEU A 382 4.56 7.07 29.05
N ASP A 383 3.94 8.03 29.75
CA ASP A 383 2.48 8.18 29.76
C ASP A 383 1.96 8.61 28.38
N ASP A 384 2.65 9.53 27.70
CA ASP A 384 2.32 9.94 26.32
C ASP A 384 2.43 8.78 25.33
N ALA A 385 3.50 8.00 25.40
CA ALA A 385 3.68 6.83 24.53
C ALA A 385 2.62 5.75 24.81
N ARG A 386 2.32 5.48 26.09
CA ARG A 386 1.28 4.55 26.51
C ARG A 386 -0.10 5.01 26.02
N GLN A 387 -0.44 6.28 26.22
CA GLN A 387 -1.71 6.86 25.78
C GLN A 387 -1.84 6.77 24.26
N SER A 388 -0.79 7.12 23.51
CA SER A 388 -0.78 7.03 22.05
C SER A 388 -1.01 5.60 21.55
N LEU A 389 -0.36 4.61 22.16
CA LEU A 389 -0.53 3.19 21.80
C LEU A 389 -1.95 2.70 22.12
N LEU A 390 -2.46 3.00 23.30
CA LEU A 390 -3.81 2.59 23.72
C LEU A 390 -4.89 3.31 22.92
N ALA A 391 -4.72 4.58 22.57
CA ALA A 391 -5.63 5.32 21.71
C ALA A 391 -5.72 4.69 20.31
N LYS A 392 -4.57 4.33 19.71
CA LYS A 392 -4.51 3.61 18.43
C LYS A 392 -5.26 2.28 18.49
N LEU A 393 -5.02 1.47 19.53
CA LEU A 393 -5.70 0.18 19.70
C LEU A 393 -7.21 0.36 19.95
N SER A 394 -7.61 1.38 20.71
CA SER A 394 -9.02 1.71 20.95
C SER A 394 -9.74 2.09 19.66
N GLN A 395 -9.11 2.90 18.83
CA GLN A 395 -9.64 3.27 17.51
C GLN A 395 -9.77 2.05 16.60
N GLN A 396 -8.76 1.18 16.56
CA GLN A 396 -8.83 -0.07 15.81
C GLN A 396 -9.96 -0.98 16.30
N ALA A 397 -10.16 -1.07 17.62
CA ALA A 397 -11.25 -1.84 18.21
C ALA A 397 -12.63 -1.26 17.88
N ALA A 398 -12.78 0.07 17.88
CA ALA A 398 -14.02 0.72 17.46
C ALA A 398 -14.31 0.54 15.96
N GLY A 399 -13.27 0.46 15.14
CA GLY A 399 -13.35 0.29 13.69
C GLY A 399 -13.41 -1.15 13.20
N GLU A 400 -13.25 -2.16 14.04
CA GLU A 400 -13.06 -3.56 13.59
C GLU A 400 -14.23 -4.12 12.76
N SER A 401 -15.46 -3.71 13.05
CA SER A 401 -16.64 -4.13 12.28
C SER A 401 -16.60 -3.65 10.82
N ARG A 402 -15.83 -2.61 10.52
CA ARG A 402 -15.65 -2.01 9.19
C ARG A 402 -14.56 -2.67 8.36
N TYR A 403 -13.69 -3.49 8.98
CA TYR A 403 -12.62 -4.15 8.22
C TYR A 403 -13.18 -5.09 7.15
N GLY A 404 -12.60 -5.02 5.96
CA GLY A 404 -12.90 -5.92 4.86
C GLY A 404 -12.54 -7.38 5.19
N HIS A 405 -13.16 -8.31 4.48
CA HIS A 405 -12.87 -9.74 4.65
C HIS A 405 -11.43 -10.06 4.25
N ASP A 406 -10.92 -9.43 3.19
CA ASP A 406 -9.55 -9.52 2.70
C ASP A 406 -8.51 -9.13 3.77
N TYR A 407 -8.70 -7.97 4.41
CA TYR A 407 -7.84 -7.52 5.50
C TYR A 407 -7.81 -8.52 6.66
N LEU A 408 -8.97 -9.03 7.06
CA LEU A 408 -9.04 -10.01 8.16
C LEU A 408 -8.43 -11.35 7.77
N ALA A 409 -8.66 -11.81 6.53
CA ALA A 409 -8.08 -13.04 6.02
C ALA A 409 -6.55 -12.96 5.97
N ASP A 410 -6.00 -11.87 5.47
CA ASP A 410 -4.55 -11.64 5.43
C ASP A 410 -3.98 -11.48 6.85
N THR A 411 -4.69 -10.78 7.76
CA THR A 411 -4.27 -10.63 9.17
C THR A 411 -4.20 -11.98 9.89
N ILE A 412 -5.24 -12.82 9.74
CA ILE A 412 -5.27 -14.15 10.37
C ILE A 412 -4.19 -15.05 9.74
N THR A 413 -4.07 -15.06 8.40
CA THR A 413 -3.05 -15.86 7.70
C THR A 413 -1.65 -15.49 8.17
N THR A 414 -1.34 -14.19 8.26
CA THR A 414 -0.05 -13.69 8.77
C THR A 414 0.16 -14.08 10.23
N ALA A 415 -0.88 -14.00 11.07
CA ALA A 415 -0.77 -14.40 12.46
C ALA A 415 -0.45 -15.90 12.61
N LEU A 416 -1.03 -16.74 11.74
CA LEU A 416 -0.72 -18.19 11.72
C LEU A 416 0.73 -18.43 11.26
N GLU A 417 1.17 -17.79 10.19
CA GLU A 417 2.52 -17.91 9.64
C GLU A 417 3.60 -17.54 10.68
N TYR A 418 3.43 -16.41 11.37
CA TYR A 418 4.39 -15.90 12.36
C TYR A 418 4.10 -16.35 13.78
N ARG A 419 3.13 -17.24 13.99
CA ARG A 419 2.70 -17.73 15.31
C ARG A 419 2.36 -16.61 16.28
N MET A 420 1.71 -15.59 15.76
CA MET A 420 1.17 -14.46 16.52
C MET A 420 -0.21 -14.81 17.13
N PRO A 421 -0.69 -14.04 18.12
CA PRO A 421 -2.03 -14.28 18.66
C PRO A 421 -3.12 -13.92 17.64
N VAL A 422 -4.09 -14.82 17.45
CA VAL A 422 -5.28 -14.55 16.63
C VAL A 422 -6.37 -13.97 17.55
N GLN A 423 -6.27 -12.69 17.85
CA GLN A 423 -7.20 -11.94 18.70
C GLN A 423 -7.99 -10.92 17.90
N ASP A 424 -9.22 -10.60 18.32
CA ASP A 424 -9.91 -9.41 17.83
C ASP A 424 -9.28 -8.13 18.42
N LYS A 425 -9.60 -6.99 17.85
CA LYS A 425 -8.99 -5.73 18.27
C LYS A 425 -9.38 -5.29 19.67
N ARG A 426 -10.54 -5.71 20.17
CA ARG A 426 -10.95 -5.45 21.55
C ARG A 426 -10.16 -6.30 22.54
N GLN A 427 -9.92 -7.57 22.21
CA GLN A 427 -9.03 -8.43 23.02
C GLN A 427 -7.61 -7.88 23.06
N GLN A 428 -7.07 -7.44 21.90
CA GLN A 428 -5.75 -6.81 21.83
C GLN A 428 -5.67 -5.56 22.70
N LEU A 429 -6.68 -4.68 22.66
CA LEU A 429 -6.76 -3.48 23.52
C LEU A 429 -6.79 -3.86 25.00
N THR A 430 -7.62 -4.84 25.39
CA THR A 430 -7.73 -5.30 26.78
C THR A 430 -6.41 -5.88 27.28
N THR A 431 -5.77 -6.73 26.49
CA THR A 431 -4.46 -7.32 26.79
C THR A 431 -3.39 -6.22 26.95
N ALA A 432 -3.35 -5.26 26.01
CA ALA A 432 -2.41 -4.15 26.07
C ALA A 432 -2.62 -3.27 27.32
N TRP A 433 -3.87 -2.94 27.64
CA TRP A 433 -4.20 -2.14 28.82
C TRP A 433 -3.73 -2.81 30.12
N GLU A 434 -4.00 -4.12 30.28
CA GLU A 434 -3.57 -4.89 31.46
C GLU A 434 -2.05 -4.95 31.58
N LEU A 435 -1.36 -5.25 30.48
CA LEU A 435 0.10 -5.45 30.45
C LEU A 435 0.86 -4.13 30.60
N LEU A 436 0.35 -3.04 30.06
CA LEU A 436 1.01 -1.73 30.11
C LEU A 436 0.81 -0.97 31.44
N LYS A 437 -0.26 -1.29 32.20
CA LYS A 437 -0.56 -0.61 33.45
C LYS A 437 0.59 -0.62 34.48
N PRO A 438 1.29 -1.73 34.72
CA PRO A 438 2.38 -1.78 35.72
C PRO A 438 3.72 -1.25 35.20
N VAL A 439 3.85 -0.88 33.90
CA VAL A 439 5.13 -0.48 33.30
C VAL A 439 5.59 0.86 33.88
N THR A 440 6.83 0.90 34.34
CA THR A 440 7.50 2.08 34.88
C THR A 440 8.67 2.52 33.99
N PRO A 441 9.19 3.76 34.13
CA PRO A 441 10.39 4.18 33.42
C PRO A 441 11.60 3.23 33.61
N ASP A 442 11.80 2.69 34.82
CA ASP A 442 12.87 1.74 35.10
C ASP A 442 12.63 0.37 34.44
N THR A 443 11.38 -0.08 34.38
CA THR A 443 11.02 -1.31 33.65
C THR A 443 11.41 -1.17 32.18
N LEU A 444 11.03 -0.04 31.55
CA LEU A 444 11.33 0.21 30.14
C LEU A 444 12.82 0.32 29.88
N LYS A 445 13.57 1.04 30.74
CA LYS A 445 15.03 1.13 30.68
C LYS A 445 15.68 -0.27 30.73
N THR A 446 15.25 -1.10 31.68
CA THR A 446 15.75 -2.47 31.86
C THR A 446 15.48 -3.33 30.62
N HIS A 447 14.29 -3.19 30.04
CA HIS A 447 13.93 -3.90 28.82
C HIS A 447 14.82 -3.47 27.63
N VAL A 448 14.99 -2.15 27.40
CA VAL A 448 15.85 -1.63 26.32
C VAL A 448 17.30 -2.06 26.51
N SER A 449 17.83 -1.98 27.74
CA SER A 449 19.18 -2.48 28.05
C SER A 449 19.33 -3.96 27.72
N GLY A 450 18.37 -4.78 28.16
CA GLY A 450 18.33 -6.22 27.84
C GLY A 450 18.19 -6.50 26.34
N PHE A 451 17.42 -5.68 25.63
CA PHE A 451 17.31 -5.75 24.17
C PHE A 451 18.66 -5.50 23.50
N LEU A 452 19.35 -4.40 23.83
CA LEU A 452 20.63 -4.03 23.23
C LEU A 452 21.75 -5.04 23.50
N ASN A 453 21.75 -5.68 24.66
CA ASN A 453 22.73 -6.72 25.02
C ASN A 453 22.62 -7.97 24.13
N GLN A 454 21.46 -8.24 23.56
CA GLN A 454 21.20 -9.39 22.68
C GLN A 454 21.16 -9.02 21.21
N ALA A 455 21.08 -7.72 20.91
CA ALA A 455 20.90 -7.24 19.55
C ALA A 455 22.16 -7.40 18.70
N SER A 456 21.95 -7.84 17.46
CA SER A 456 22.93 -7.87 16.40
C SER A 456 22.69 -6.72 15.43
N PRO A 457 23.56 -5.69 15.41
CA PRO A 457 23.34 -4.51 14.56
C PRO A 457 23.68 -4.79 13.08
N ARG A 458 22.88 -4.20 12.18
CA ARG A 458 23.02 -4.25 10.73
C ARG A 458 22.95 -2.84 10.18
N LEU A 459 23.86 -2.47 9.32
CA LEU A 459 23.95 -1.14 8.74
C LEU A 459 24.09 -1.21 7.22
N ALA A 460 23.08 -0.76 6.50
CA ALA A 460 23.18 -0.55 5.06
C ALA A 460 23.27 0.95 4.75
N LEU A 461 24.13 1.28 3.78
CA LEU A 461 24.33 2.63 3.26
C LEU A 461 23.95 2.61 1.79
N LEU A 462 22.91 3.37 1.42
CA LEU A 462 22.47 3.50 0.03
C LEU A 462 22.76 4.92 -0.45
N GLY A 463 23.25 5.04 -1.67
CA GLY A 463 23.55 6.33 -2.25
C GLY A 463 24.19 6.23 -3.63
N PRO A 464 24.60 7.35 -4.23
CA PRO A 464 25.26 7.34 -5.53
C PRO A 464 26.63 6.65 -5.45
N ASP A 465 27.03 6.01 -6.54
CA ASP A 465 28.32 5.31 -6.67
C ASP A 465 29.54 6.20 -6.40
N SER A 466 29.43 7.51 -6.63
CA SER A 466 30.44 8.50 -6.31
C SER A 466 30.81 8.57 -4.82
N GLU A 467 30.01 8.01 -3.93
CA GLU A 467 30.26 7.97 -2.48
C GLU A 467 31.00 6.70 -2.02
N GLN A 468 31.19 5.72 -2.89
CA GLN A 468 31.77 4.42 -2.54
C GLN A 468 33.17 4.50 -1.90
N THR A 469 33.98 5.44 -2.33
CA THR A 469 35.35 5.65 -1.80
C THR A 469 35.37 6.41 -0.47
N ARG A 470 34.31 7.20 -0.21
CA ARG A 470 34.21 8.04 0.98
C ARG A 470 33.62 7.28 2.17
N PHE A 471 32.66 6.40 1.92
CA PHE A 471 31.91 5.69 2.96
C PHE A 471 32.17 4.18 2.88
N THR A 472 33.31 3.78 3.41
CA THR A 472 33.74 2.37 3.45
C THR A 472 33.22 1.66 4.69
N GLU A 473 33.08 0.33 4.63
CA GLU A 473 32.77 -0.52 5.78
C GLU A 473 33.69 -0.22 6.98
N LYS A 474 35.00 -0.05 6.73
CA LYS A 474 35.97 0.25 7.76
C LYS A 474 35.66 1.56 8.51
N ALA A 475 35.29 2.61 7.81
CA ALA A 475 35.00 3.90 8.42
C ALA A 475 33.82 3.78 9.42
N PHE A 476 32.80 2.98 9.09
CA PHE A 476 31.65 2.74 9.98
C PHE A 476 32.00 1.79 11.11
N THR A 477 32.81 0.77 10.87
CA THR A 477 33.26 -0.14 11.92
C THR A 477 34.13 0.60 12.95
N ASP A 478 35.04 1.47 12.49
CA ASP A 478 35.86 2.30 13.38
C ASP A 478 34.99 3.29 14.18
N ARG A 479 34.03 3.96 13.54
CA ARG A 479 33.07 4.85 14.22
C ARG A 479 32.24 4.09 15.24
N TRP A 480 31.76 2.89 14.90
CA TRP A 480 30.99 2.03 15.81
C TRP A 480 31.77 1.68 17.08
N GLN A 481 33.06 1.32 16.94
CA GLN A 481 33.91 1.03 18.11
C GLN A 481 34.01 2.24 19.05
N GLN A 482 34.02 3.47 18.53
CA GLN A 482 34.06 4.71 19.30
C GLN A 482 32.75 5.00 20.03
N ILE A 483 31.59 4.83 19.34
CA ILE A 483 30.29 5.27 19.86
C ILE A 483 29.55 4.22 20.71
N ARG A 484 29.83 2.93 20.51
CA ARG A 484 29.09 1.85 21.17
C ARG A 484 29.16 1.85 22.69
N GLN A 485 30.13 2.51 23.27
CA GLN A 485 30.35 2.61 24.72
C GLN A 485 30.12 4.05 25.24
N SER A 486 29.50 4.92 24.42
CA SER A 486 29.22 6.28 24.86
C SER A 486 28.26 6.29 26.05
N ALA A 487 28.46 7.23 26.96
CA ALA A 487 27.56 7.46 28.10
C ALA A 487 26.84 8.81 27.90
N PRO A 488 25.71 8.81 27.18
CA PRO A 488 24.98 10.04 26.88
C PRO A 488 24.38 10.68 28.14
N GLY A 489 24.45 12.00 28.24
CA GLY A 489 23.74 12.78 29.26
C GLY A 489 22.20 12.72 29.11
N PRO A 490 21.44 13.34 30.04
CA PRO A 490 19.98 13.35 29.98
C PRO A 490 19.45 13.97 28.70
N PHE A 491 18.28 13.47 28.23
CA PHE A 491 17.57 14.11 27.14
C PHE A 491 16.97 15.44 27.62
N SER A 492 17.21 16.52 26.88
CA SER A 492 16.88 17.89 27.34
C SER A 492 15.76 18.58 26.57
N LEU A 493 15.27 17.97 25.48
CA LEU A 493 14.19 18.56 24.68
C LEU A 493 12.82 18.20 25.27
N THR A 494 11.96 19.23 25.40
CA THR A 494 10.59 19.06 25.86
C THR A 494 9.69 18.74 24.66
N VAL A 495 8.94 17.66 24.73
CA VAL A 495 7.88 17.35 23.76
C VAL A 495 6.62 18.11 24.19
N ARG A 496 6.17 19.05 23.36
CA ARG A 496 4.96 19.85 23.61
C ARG A 496 3.71 19.08 23.17
N GLN A 497 2.66 19.07 23.99
CA GLN A 497 1.34 18.63 23.53
C GLN A 497 0.79 19.61 22.49
N VAL A 498 0.28 19.07 21.39
CA VAL A 498 -0.18 19.85 20.24
C VAL A 498 -1.70 20.00 20.28
N ALA A 499 -2.18 21.23 20.18
CA ALA A 499 -3.59 21.54 19.99
C ALA A 499 -3.77 22.48 18.79
N LEU A 500 -4.82 22.30 18.01
CA LEU A 500 -5.19 23.25 16.96
C LEU A 500 -5.86 24.48 17.59
N ASN A 501 -5.12 25.57 17.70
CA ASN A 501 -5.65 26.85 18.17
C ASN A 501 -6.19 27.67 17.00
N VAL A 502 -7.41 27.34 16.55
CA VAL A 502 -8.09 28.04 15.46
C VAL A 502 -9.44 28.54 15.97
N THR A 503 -9.69 29.83 15.78
CA THR A 503 -10.99 30.46 16.08
C THR A 503 -11.49 31.12 14.80
N PRO A 504 -12.68 30.73 14.28
CA PRO A 504 -13.25 31.40 13.10
C PRO A 504 -13.54 32.87 13.39
N ALA A 505 -13.30 33.73 12.40
CA ALA A 505 -13.48 35.19 12.54
C ALA A 505 -14.96 35.61 12.62
N ALA A 506 -15.89 34.83 12.07
CA ALA A 506 -17.33 35.12 12.04
C ALA A 506 -18.13 33.82 12.04
N ALA A 507 -19.42 33.90 12.39
CA ALA A 507 -20.32 32.75 12.23
C ALA A 507 -20.70 32.61 10.74
N GLY A 508 -20.68 31.38 10.24
CA GLY A 508 -21.15 31.02 8.90
C GLY A 508 -22.43 30.19 8.97
N THR A 509 -23.17 30.15 7.89
CA THR A 509 -24.43 29.38 7.82
C THR A 509 -24.60 28.69 6.47
N ILE A 510 -25.43 27.65 6.46
CA ILE A 510 -25.96 27.04 5.23
C ILE A 510 -27.17 27.88 4.81
N VAL A 511 -27.12 28.53 3.64
CA VAL A 511 -28.17 29.41 3.16
C VAL A 511 -29.18 28.70 2.24
N GLN A 512 -28.78 27.58 1.62
CA GLN A 512 -29.66 26.78 0.78
C GLN A 512 -29.26 25.29 0.86
N GLU A 513 -30.26 24.42 0.89
CA GLU A 513 -30.11 22.97 0.80
C GLU A 513 -30.94 22.46 -0.38
N GLN A 514 -30.36 21.55 -1.16
CA GLN A 514 -31.02 20.96 -2.33
C GLN A 514 -30.66 19.48 -2.42
N SER A 515 -31.65 18.58 -2.58
CA SER A 515 -31.40 17.19 -2.91
C SER A 515 -30.92 17.09 -4.36
N LEU A 516 -29.87 16.32 -4.59
CA LEU A 516 -29.37 16.01 -5.94
C LEU A 516 -30.07 14.76 -6.49
N PRO A 517 -30.07 14.54 -7.82
CA PRO A 517 -30.67 13.35 -8.45
C PRO A 517 -29.83 12.08 -8.25
N LEU A 518 -29.28 11.91 -7.06
CA LEU A 518 -28.49 10.76 -6.59
C LEU A 518 -29.00 10.33 -5.22
N PRO A 519 -29.14 9.02 -4.95
CA PRO A 519 -29.54 8.55 -3.62
C PRO A 519 -28.63 9.14 -2.54
N SER A 520 -29.21 9.52 -1.41
CA SER A 520 -28.51 9.99 -0.21
C SER A 520 -27.53 11.14 -0.46
N THR A 521 -27.75 11.99 -1.48
CA THR A 521 -26.84 13.06 -1.85
C THR A 521 -27.54 14.42 -1.85
N GLU A 522 -26.92 15.38 -1.18
CA GLU A 522 -27.41 16.77 -1.09
C GLU A 522 -26.32 17.76 -1.50
N SER A 523 -26.75 18.92 -1.98
CA SER A 523 -25.91 20.09 -2.23
C SER A 523 -26.33 21.22 -1.29
N TRP A 524 -25.37 21.83 -0.61
CA TRP A 524 -25.58 22.97 0.29
C TRP A 524 -24.82 24.17 -0.22
N GLN A 525 -25.48 25.34 -0.25
CA GLN A 525 -24.83 26.62 -0.52
C GLN A 525 -24.53 27.30 0.81
N LEU A 526 -23.29 27.75 1.01
CA LEU A 526 -22.86 28.43 2.21
C LEU A 526 -22.92 29.96 2.07
N SER A 527 -22.98 30.64 3.21
CA SER A 527 -23.06 32.12 3.26
C SER A 527 -21.84 32.83 2.65
N ASN A 528 -20.70 32.18 2.56
CA ASN A 528 -19.49 32.68 1.90
C ASN A 528 -19.40 32.30 0.41
N GLY A 529 -20.42 31.67 -0.15
CA GLY A 529 -20.49 31.28 -1.57
C GLY A 529 -19.93 29.91 -1.89
N LEU A 530 -19.29 29.19 -0.94
CA LEU A 530 -18.78 27.85 -1.16
C LEU A 530 -19.92 26.83 -1.28
N ARG A 531 -19.78 25.87 -2.19
CA ARG A 531 -20.71 24.76 -2.37
C ARG A 531 -20.21 23.54 -1.61
N VAL A 532 -21.09 22.85 -0.87
CA VAL A 532 -20.81 21.57 -0.23
C VAL A 532 -21.71 20.50 -0.84
N ILE A 533 -21.14 19.37 -1.25
CA ILE A 533 -21.88 18.18 -1.69
C ILE A 533 -21.66 17.10 -0.64
N VAL A 534 -22.76 16.56 -0.11
CA VAL A 534 -22.72 15.55 0.95
C VAL A 534 -23.38 14.27 0.45
N HIS A 535 -22.64 13.18 0.44
CA HIS A 535 -23.14 11.84 0.16
C HIS A 535 -23.10 11.00 1.43
N GLN A 536 -24.27 10.65 1.97
CA GLN A 536 -24.41 9.93 3.24
C GLN A 536 -24.97 8.54 2.98
N ASP A 537 -24.16 7.51 3.19
CA ASP A 537 -24.63 6.14 3.19
C ASP A 537 -24.05 5.36 4.37
N LYS A 538 -24.94 4.84 5.21
CA LYS A 538 -24.58 4.05 6.40
C LYS A 538 -23.89 2.72 6.05
N ASN A 539 -24.01 2.29 4.80
CA ASN A 539 -23.36 1.07 4.32
C ASN A 539 -21.90 1.29 3.90
N LEU A 540 -21.45 2.56 3.78
CA LEU A 540 -20.05 2.85 3.51
C LEU A 540 -19.19 2.41 4.69
N LYS A 541 -18.17 1.61 4.40
CA LYS A 541 -17.31 0.96 5.42
C LYS A 541 -16.07 1.78 5.72
N ASP A 542 -15.70 2.68 4.82
CA ASP A 542 -14.49 3.49 4.90
C ASP A 542 -14.62 4.62 5.92
N ASN A 543 -13.51 5.26 6.25
CA ASN A 543 -13.50 6.57 6.91
C ASN A 543 -14.29 7.59 6.08
N ILE A 544 -14.71 8.68 6.73
CA ILE A 544 -15.22 9.84 6.00
C ILE A 544 -14.11 10.34 5.09
N GLN A 545 -14.48 10.57 3.83
CA GLN A 545 -13.60 11.14 2.82
C GLN A 545 -14.05 12.57 2.48
N ILE A 546 -13.08 13.46 2.27
CA ILE A 546 -13.33 14.80 1.78
C ILE A 546 -12.47 15.14 0.57
N ASN A 547 -13.03 15.92 -0.36
CA ASN A 547 -12.29 16.53 -1.46
C ASN A 547 -12.74 17.99 -1.60
N LEU A 548 -11.86 18.93 -1.25
CA LEU A 548 -12.03 20.33 -1.58
C LEU A 548 -11.45 20.55 -2.97
N ARG A 549 -12.31 20.78 -3.95
CA ARG A 549 -11.94 21.02 -5.35
C ARG A 549 -12.05 22.50 -5.70
N ILE A 550 -11.03 23.03 -6.34
CA ILE A 550 -10.93 24.41 -6.82
C ILE A 550 -10.53 24.36 -8.30
N PRO A 551 -11.21 25.04 -9.22
CA PRO A 551 -10.82 25.07 -10.62
C PRO A 551 -9.52 25.85 -10.82
N GLY A 552 -8.77 25.50 -11.87
CA GLY A 552 -7.50 26.14 -12.21
C GLY A 552 -6.36 25.16 -12.37
N GLY A 553 -5.82 24.67 -11.26
CA GLY A 553 -4.72 23.71 -11.27
C GLY A 553 -3.48 24.22 -11.98
N ARG A 554 -2.69 23.28 -12.55
CA ARG A 554 -1.46 23.61 -13.29
C ARG A 554 -1.71 24.33 -14.60
N SER A 555 -2.97 24.38 -15.08
CA SER A 555 -3.33 25.16 -16.29
C SER A 555 -3.06 26.65 -16.14
N LEU A 556 -2.99 27.15 -14.89
CA LEU A 556 -2.71 28.56 -14.59
C LEU A 556 -1.20 28.89 -14.54
N GLU A 557 -0.33 27.92 -14.57
CA GLU A 557 1.11 28.11 -14.50
C GLU A 557 1.61 28.83 -15.75
N PRO A 558 2.42 29.91 -15.62
CA PRO A 558 3.11 30.48 -16.74
C PRO A 558 4.08 29.49 -17.38
N ALA A 559 4.32 29.62 -18.68
CA ALA A 559 5.33 28.83 -19.37
C ALA A 559 6.72 29.04 -18.71
N GLY A 560 7.46 27.93 -18.51
CA GLY A 560 8.74 27.93 -17.82
C GLY A 560 8.65 27.97 -16.28
N GLN A 561 7.44 27.96 -15.72
CA GLN A 561 7.22 27.88 -14.27
C GLN A 561 6.42 26.61 -13.90
N GLU A 562 6.70 25.53 -14.61
CA GLU A 562 6.06 24.23 -14.36
C GLU A 562 6.29 23.80 -12.93
N GLY A 563 5.20 23.40 -12.26
CA GLY A 563 5.18 23.01 -10.85
C GLY A 563 4.91 24.14 -9.87
N LEU A 564 4.72 25.41 -10.32
CA LEU A 564 4.46 26.55 -9.43
C LEU A 564 3.25 26.30 -8.51
N THR A 565 2.18 25.72 -9.03
CA THR A 565 0.98 25.36 -8.26
C THR A 565 1.30 24.34 -7.17
N ASP A 566 2.02 23.27 -7.55
CA ASP A 566 2.39 22.21 -6.64
C ASP A 566 3.31 22.70 -5.52
N TRP A 567 4.34 23.49 -5.85
CA TRP A 567 5.25 24.07 -4.88
C TRP A 567 4.54 25.05 -3.93
N ALA A 568 3.62 25.87 -4.43
CA ALA A 568 2.87 26.81 -3.60
C ALA A 568 1.95 26.10 -2.59
N LEU A 569 1.33 25.00 -2.98
CA LEU A 569 0.47 24.20 -2.09
C LEU A 569 1.27 23.33 -1.12
N LYS A 570 2.46 22.84 -1.51
CA LYS A 570 3.25 21.89 -0.71
C LYS A 570 4.30 22.52 0.20
N LEU A 571 4.78 23.73 -0.07
CA LEU A 571 5.77 24.36 0.82
C LEU A 571 5.24 24.52 2.25
N PRO A 572 3.96 24.90 2.50
CA PRO A 572 3.43 24.94 3.86
C PRO A 572 3.45 23.59 4.59
N GLU A 573 3.34 22.47 3.89
CA GLU A 573 3.41 21.13 4.51
C GLU A 573 4.76 20.88 5.21
N SER A 574 5.82 21.52 4.74
CA SER A 574 7.15 21.46 5.36
C SER A 574 7.48 22.67 6.24
N SER A 575 6.76 23.80 6.07
CA SER A 575 6.98 25.02 6.84
C SER A 575 6.16 25.09 8.11
N GLY A 576 4.91 24.60 8.08
CA GLY A 576 3.95 24.64 9.17
C GLY A 576 2.71 25.46 8.86
N TYR A 577 1.78 25.53 9.83
CA TYR A 577 0.52 26.25 9.73
C TYR A 577 0.14 26.88 11.08
N GLY A 578 -0.27 28.14 11.08
CA GLY A 578 -0.55 28.88 12.32
C GLY A 578 0.70 28.96 13.20
N GLU A 579 0.59 28.52 14.44
CA GLU A 579 1.71 28.43 15.40
C GLU A 579 2.42 27.05 15.37
N LEU A 580 1.94 26.13 14.54
CA LEU A 580 2.37 24.75 14.56
C LEU A 580 3.41 24.49 13.46
N SER A 581 4.48 23.81 13.83
CA SER A 581 5.45 23.26 12.89
C SER A 581 4.83 22.10 12.09
N ALA A 582 5.42 21.78 10.95
CA ALA A 582 5.04 20.63 10.13
C ALA A 582 5.02 19.31 10.92
N ARG A 583 5.94 19.19 11.89
CA ARG A 583 6.02 18.02 12.78
C ARG A 583 4.84 17.94 13.74
N GLU A 584 4.55 19.04 14.45
CA GLU A 584 3.45 19.08 15.40
C GLU A 584 2.14 18.72 14.71
N LEU A 585 1.93 19.21 13.49
CA LEU A 585 0.78 18.85 12.65
C LEU A 585 0.79 17.36 12.25
N THR A 586 1.96 16.81 11.95
CA THR A 586 2.08 15.38 11.63
C THR A 586 1.74 14.52 12.83
N LEU A 587 2.22 14.88 14.02
CA LEU A 587 1.90 14.18 15.27
C LEU A 587 0.40 14.29 15.60
N PHE A 588 -0.14 15.52 15.51
CA PHE A 588 -1.57 15.77 15.70
C PHE A 588 -2.42 14.91 14.75
N SER A 589 -2.09 14.93 13.45
CA SER A 589 -2.81 14.13 12.45
C SER A 589 -2.76 12.64 12.75
N LYS A 590 -1.61 12.12 13.19
CA LYS A 590 -1.47 10.71 13.60
C LYS A 590 -2.30 10.37 14.84
N GLN A 591 -2.32 11.25 15.86
CA GLN A 591 -3.11 11.02 17.08
C GLN A 591 -4.61 10.95 16.81
N HIS A 592 -5.10 11.76 15.87
CA HIS A 592 -6.49 11.81 15.45
C HIS A 592 -6.81 10.94 14.23
N SER A 593 -5.83 10.18 13.73
CA SER A 593 -5.95 9.37 12.49
C SER A 593 -6.46 10.15 11.28
N LEU A 594 -5.99 11.39 11.14
CA LEU A 594 -6.35 12.28 10.05
C LEU A 594 -5.35 12.17 8.91
N THR A 595 -5.85 12.19 7.70
CA THR A 595 -5.07 12.49 6.50
C THR A 595 -5.67 13.73 5.85
N LEU A 596 -4.86 14.74 5.56
CA LEU A 596 -5.28 15.92 4.80
C LEU A 596 -4.09 16.46 4.02
N ARG A 597 -4.14 16.30 2.69
CA ARG A 597 -3.03 16.64 1.79
C ARG A 597 -3.48 17.53 0.65
N PRO A 598 -2.67 18.54 0.28
CA PRO A 598 -2.91 19.30 -0.93
C PRO A 598 -2.67 18.45 -2.17
N TYR A 599 -3.38 18.73 -3.24
CA TYR A 599 -3.14 18.16 -4.56
C TYR A 599 -3.21 19.24 -5.66
N SER A 600 -2.52 18.98 -6.76
CA SER A 600 -2.61 19.78 -7.99
C SER A 600 -2.71 18.88 -9.20
N GLU A 601 -3.75 19.08 -9.98
CA GLU A 601 -4.02 18.43 -11.27
C GLU A 601 -3.92 19.45 -12.40
N LEU A 602 -4.12 19.01 -13.62
CA LEU A 602 -4.03 19.92 -14.77
C LEU A 602 -5.02 21.07 -14.68
N LEU A 603 -6.30 20.78 -14.38
CA LEU A 603 -7.41 21.75 -14.38
C LEU A 603 -7.97 22.06 -12.99
N ASN A 604 -7.51 21.38 -11.96
CA ASN A 604 -8.00 21.51 -10.59
C ASN A 604 -6.86 21.44 -9.58
N HIS A 605 -7.12 21.97 -8.39
CA HIS A 605 -6.28 21.80 -7.22
C HIS A 605 -7.15 21.83 -5.95
N GLY A 606 -6.55 21.58 -4.81
CA GLY A 606 -7.28 21.62 -3.54
C GLY A 606 -6.70 20.73 -2.48
N PHE A 607 -7.58 20.14 -1.66
CA PHE A 607 -7.20 19.24 -0.57
C PHE A 607 -8.04 17.97 -0.59
N ARG A 608 -7.39 16.82 -0.42
CA ARG A 608 -8.02 15.52 -0.16
C ARG A 608 -7.72 15.09 1.25
N GLY A 609 -8.70 14.53 1.92
CA GLY A 609 -8.53 14.09 3.30
C GLY A 609 -9.49 13.00 3.72
N GLU A 610 -9.12 12.35 4.82
CA GLU A 610 -9.93 11.31 5.45
C GLU A 610 -9.83 11.38 6.97
N ALA A 611 -10.88 10.95 7.63
CA ALA A 611 -10.95 10.84 9.09
C ALA A 611 -11.95 9.77 9.51
N PRO A 612 -11.80 9.18 10.70
CA PRO A 612 -12.88 8.48 11.36
C PRO A 612 -14.11 9.42 11.51
N PRO A 613 -15.35 8.91 11.47
CA PRO A 613 -16.56 9.73 11.56
C PRO A 613 -16.59 10.69 12.75
N GLU A 614 -16.08 10.26 13.90
CA GLU A 614 -15.98 11.04 15.14
C GLU A 614 -15.00 12.22 15.06
N GLU A 615 -14.05 12.20 14.11
CA GLU A 615 -13.01 13.22 13.93
C GLU A 615 -13.32 14.20 12.78
N LEU A 616 -14.51 14.19 12.24
CA LEU A 616 -14.90 15.10 11.14
C LEU A 616 -14.74 16.59 11.51
N ASP A 617 -15.16 17.01 12.72
CA ASP A 617 -14.98 18.40 13.18
C ASP A 617 -13.50 18.78 13.21
N THR A 618 -12.64 17.88 13.68
CA THR A 618 -11.19 18.05 13.73
C THR A 618 -10.57 18.11 12.32
N LEU A 619 -11.04 17.28 11.38
CA LEU A 619 -10.58 17.30 9.98
C LEU A 619 -10.92 18.63 9.31
N LEU A 620 -12.17 19.13 9.45
CA LEU A 620 -12.59 20.39 8.85
C LEU A 620 -11.93 21.61 9.53
N LYS A 621 -11.65 21.52 10.85
CA LYS A 621 -10.83 22.50 11.56
C LYS A 621 -9.41 22.55 11.01
N LEU A 622 -8.79 21.41 10.74
CA LEU A 622 -7.46 21.33 10.12
C LEU A 622 -7.47 21.90 8.70
N LEU A 623 -8.51 21.61 7.90
CA LEU A 623 -8.68 22.19 6.57
C LEU A 623 -8.76 23.72 6.62
N HIS A 624 -9.57 24.27 7.55
CA HIS A 624 -9.67 25.70 7.78
C HIS A 624 -8.31 26.32 8.13
N LEU A 625 -7.54 25.70 9.03
CA LEU A 625 -6.19 26.15 9.40
C LEU A 625 -5.27 26.18 8.18
N LYS A 626 -5.27 25.09 7.36
CA LYS A 626 -4.38 24.99 6.21
C LYS A 626 -4.70 26.03 5.12
N ILE A 627 -5.94 26.41 4.97
CA ILE A 627 -6.34 27.46 4.01
C ILE A 627 -5.96 28.84 4.54
N THR A 628 -6.20 29.12 5.83
CA THR A 628 -6.17 30.48 6.36
C THR A 628 -4.83 30.90 6.95
N GLN A 629 -4.00 29.96 7.42
CA GLN A 629 -2.77 30.25 8.18
C GLN A 629 -1.53 29.48 7.69
N PRO A 630 -1.25 29.41 6.38
CA PRO A 630 -0.05 28.73 5.87
C PRO A 630 1.23 29.50 6.20
N GLN A 631 2.33 28.79 6.52
CA GLN A 631 3.65 29.35 6.68
C GLN A 631 4.52 29.08 5.44
N PHE A 632 5.44 30.01 5.11
CA PHE A 632 6.36 29.93 3.98
C PHE A 632 7.79 30.20 4.43
N SER A 633 8.53 29.15 4.75
CA SER A 633 9.95 29.23 5.14
C SER A 633 10.88 29.18 3.93
N GLY A 634 11.73 30.20 3.77
CA GLY A 634 12.78 30.20 2.75
C GLY A 634 13.82 29.10 2.98
N GLU A 635 14.14 28.77 4.22
CA GLU A 635 15.05 27.67 4.55
C GLU A 635 14.48 26.32 4.11
N LYS A 636 13.20 26.06 4.41
CA LYS A 636 12.51 24.83 4.00
C LYS A 636 12.39 24.75 2.47
N LEU A 637 12.18 25.88 1.81
CA LEU A 637 12.16 25.95 0.34
C LEU A 637 13.50 25.51 -0.25
N LEU A 638 14.61 26.10 0.19
CA LEU A 638 15.96 25.75 -0.31
C LEU A 638 16.26 24.26 -0.08
N ARG A 639 15.90 23.75 1.09
CA ARG A 639 16.04 22.32 1.39
C ARG A 639 15.22 21.44 0.44
N ASN A 640 13.94 21.78 0.22
CA ASN A 640 13.07 21.03 -0.67
C ASN A 640 13.55 21.09 -2.12
N GLN A 641 14.08 22.25 -2.57
CA GLN A 641 14.69 22.38 -3.90
C GLN A 641 15.92 21.49 -4.04
N GLN A 642 16.77 21.40 -3.01
CA GLN A 642 17.92 20.50 -3.01
C GLN A 642 17.48 19.01 -3.07
N LEU A 643 16.52 18.60 -2.24
CA LEU A 643 15.98 17.24 -2.26
C LEU A 643 15.34 16.88 -3.62
N MET A 644 14.64 17.82 -4.23
CA MET A 644 14.09 17.65 -5.58
C MET A 644 15.19 17.45 -6.62
N LEU A 645 16.24 18.26 -6.56
CA LEU A 645 17.40 18.12 -7.47
C LEU A 645 18.07 16.76 -7.31
N GLU A 646 18.32 16.33 -6.08
CA GLU A 646 18.89 15.01 -5.78
C GLU A 646 17.97 13.88 -6.32
N SER A 647 16.66 14.02 -6.17
CA SER A 647 15.69 13.06 -6.69
C SER A 647 15.66 12.99 -8.22
N LEU A 648 15.72 14.15 -8.89
CA LEU A 648 15.69 14.22 -10.36
C LEU A 648 17.01 13.72 -10.99
N SER A 649 18.17 14.09 -10.40
CA SER A 649 19.48 13.63 -10.89
C SER A 649 19.68 12.12 -10.79
N SER A 650 18.91 11.46 -9.94
CA SER A 650 18.95 10.02 -9.70
C SER A 650 17.71 9.28 -10.20
N THR A 651 16.94 9.91 -11.07
CA THR A 651 15.74 9.31 -11.61
C THR A 651 16.09 8.02 -12.37
N PRO A 652 15.50 6.84 -12.02
CA PRO A 652 15.74 5.58 -12.72
C PRO A 652 15.45 5.69 -14.23
N VAL A 653 16.17 4.91 -15.01
CA VAL A 653 16.09 4.96 -16.49
C VAL A 653 14.65 4.71 -16.96
N GLU A 654 13.93 3.81 -16.34
CA GLU A 654 12.54 3.51 -16.65
C GLU A 654 11.62 4.73 -16.42
N ARG A 655 11.85 5.48 -15.36
CA ARG A 655 11.10 6.74 -15.11
C ARG A 655 11.44 7.80 -16.12
N ARG A 656 12.73 7.99 -16.43
CA ARG A 656 13.17 8.94 -17.50
C ARG A 656 12.53 8.59 -18.84
N PHE A 657 12.40 7.29 -19.13
CA PHE A 657 11.71 6.82 -20.33
C PHE A 657 10.23 7.20 -20.33
N LEU A 658 9.50 7.03 -19.21
CA LEU A 658 8.11 7.46 -19.11
C LEU A 658 7.96 8.98 -19.22
N ASP A 659 8.87 9.75 -18.67
CA ASP A 659 8.91 11.21 -18.80
C ASP A 659 9.16 11.64 -20.25
N ALA A 660 10.06 10.97 -20.96
CA ALA A 660 10.31 11.19 -22.39
C ALA A 660 9.07 10.87 -23.23
N ILE A 661 8.38 9.76 -22.94
CA ILE A 661 7.10 9.42 -23.58
C ILE A 661 6.09 10.57 -23.40
N ASN A 662 5.86 11.04 -22.16
CA ASN A 662 4.90 12.10 -21.89
C ASN A 662 5.27 13.40 -22.61
N ARG A 663 6.54 13.76 -22.65
CA ARG A 663 7.05 14.94 -23.34
C ARG A 663 6.88 14.85 -24.85
N GLU A 664 7.23 13.74 -25.44
CA GLU A 664 7.29 13.60 -26.90
C GLU A 664 5.94 13.27 -27.53
N SER A 665 5.06 12.57 -26.80
CA SER A 665 3.76 12.16 -27.34
C SER A 665 2.69 13.27 -27.31
N HIS A 666 2.93 14.40 -26.60
CA HIS A 666 1.97 15.48 -26.48
C HIS A 666 2.48 16.81 -27.04
N THR A 667 1.55 17.64 -27.49
CA THR A 667 1.84 19.09 -27.67
C THR A 667 2.09 19.70 -26.29
N ASN A 668 2.99 20.65 -26.18
CA ASN A 668 3.40 21.23 -24.90
C ASN A 668 3.71 20.18 -23.82
N GLY A 669 4.25 19.01 -24.23
CA GLY A 669 4.50 17.88 -23.34
C GLY A 669 5.53 18.18 -22.24
N ASP A 670 6.37 19.20 -22.38
CA ASP A 670 7.27 19.67 -21.33
C ASP A 670 6.51 20.09 -20.06
N ARG A 671 5.28 20.57 -20.18
CA ARG A 671 4.41 20.91 -19.05
C ARG A 671 3.91 19.69 -18.24
N LEU A 672 4.09 18.49 -18.78
CA LEU A 672 3.75 17.24 -18.09
C LEU A 672 4.90 16.69 -17.22
N VAL A 673 6.10 17.25 -17.36
CA VAL A 673 7.32 16.72 -16.74
C VAL A 673 8.08 17.82 -15.99
N ILE A 674 8.48 17.52 -14.77
CA ILE A 674 9.39 18.41 -14.02
C ILE A 674 10.83 18.06 -14.39
N SER A 675 11.56 19.04 -14.94
CA SER A 675 12.96 18.85 -15.37
C SER A 675 13.96 19.34 -14.32
N GLU A 676 15.19 18.81 -14.35
CA GLU A 676 16.28 19.27 -13.47
C GLU A 676 16.58 20.78 -13.65
N ASN A 677 16.46 21.28 -14.86
CA ASN A 677 16.71 22.70 -15.20
C ASN A 677 15.42 23.54 -15.22
N GLY A 678 14.35 23.05 -14.57
CA GLY A 678 13.06 23.73 -14.53
C GLY A 678 13.09 25.03 -13.72
N GLY A 679 12.12 25.94 -14.01
CA GLY A 679 11.95 27.22 -13.33
C GLY A 679 11.74 27.13 -11.81
N TRP A 680 11.32 25.97 -11.32
CA TRP A 680 11.15 25.69 -9.88
C TRP A 680 12.43 25.97 -9.04
N ARG A 681 13.60 25.90 -9.63
CA ARG A 681 14.90 26.22 -8.96
C ARG A 681 15.03 27.68 -8.54
N GLN A 682 14.28 28.56 -9.19
CA GLN A 682 14.30 30.01 -8.96
C GLN A 682 13.10 30.50 -8.13
N PHE A 683 12.18 29.60 -7.72
CA PHE A 683 11.06 29.99 -6.89
C PHE A 683 11.51 30.56 -5.56
N THR A 684 10.83 31.60 -5.12
CA THR A 684 11.03 32.22 -3.80
C THR A 684 9.84 31.97 -2.89
N ALA A 685 10.04 31.97 -1.58
CA ALA A 685 8.97 31.80 -0.62
C ALA A 685 7.86 32.87 -0.79
N ALA A 686 8.22 34.11 -1.10
CA ALA A 686 7.27 35.20 -1.36
C ALA A 686 6.43 34.95 -2.63
N GLN A 687 7.04 34.47 -3.70
CA GLN A 687 6.33 34.09 -4.92
C GLN A 687 5.34 32.95 -4.66
N LEU A 688 5.77 31.90 -3.94
CA LEU A 688 4.92 30.77 -3.59
C LEU A 688 3.77 31.18 -2.67
N GLN A 689 4.01 32.07 -1.70
CA GLN A 689 2.98 32.64 -0.83
C GLN A 689 1.95 33.43 -1.64
N SER A 690 2.40 34.27 -2.59
CA SER A 690 1.50 35.03 -3.45
C SER A 690 0.65 34.12 -4.33
N ASN A 691 1.25 33.06 -4.90
CA ASN A 691 0.52 32.09 -5.70
C ASN A 691 -0.45 31.25 -4.87
N HIS A 692 -0.06 30.81 -3.68
CA HIS A 692 -0.94 30.11 -2.74
C HIS A 692 -2.19 30.94 -2.42
N ARG A 693 -2.01 32.25 -2.15
CA ARG A 693 -3.14 33.15 -1.92
C ARG A 693 -4.05 33.24 -3.14
N LEU A 694 -3.50 33.35 -4.34
CA LEU A 694 -4.27 33.35 -5.59
C LEU A 694 -5.10 32.09 -5.72
N LEU A 695 -4.52 30.92 -5.44
CA LEU A 695 -5.14 29.60 -5.60
C LEU A 695 -6.27 29.34 -4.58
N LEU A 696 -6.13 29.83 -3.33
CA LEU A 696 -7.03 29.49 -2.23
C LEU A 696 -7.95 30.64 -1.76
N SER A 697 -7.92 31.82 -2.40
CA SER A 697 -8.82 32.92 -2.08
C SER A 697 -10.21 32.90 -2.74
N PRO A 698 -10.44 32.23 -3.90
CA PRO A 698 -11.74 32.26 -4.57
C PRO A 698 -12.74 31.26 -3.96
N VAL A 699 -13.13 31.49 -2.70
CA VAL A 699 -13.95 30.57 -1.88
C VAL A 699 -15.28 30.22 -2.55
N GLN A 700 -15.88 31.15 -3.29
CA GLN A 700 -17.14 30.96 -4.00
C GLN A 700 -17.04 29.99 -5.21
N ASP A 701 -15.83 29.71 -5.71
CA ASP A 701 -15.60 28.73 -6.79
C ASP A 701 -15.18 27.35 -6.23
N MET A 702 -15.09 27.23 -4.90
CA MET A 702 -14.74 25.99 -4.25
C MET A 702 -15.94 25.07 -4.12
N THR A 703 -15.72 23.79 -4.32
CA THR A 703 -16.67 22.73 -3.97
C THR A 703 -16.02 21.76 -3.00
N LEU A 704 -16.63 21.60 -1.82
CA LEU A 704 -16.25 20.58 -0.85
C LEU A 704 -17.17 19.38 -0.99
N VAL A 705 -16.63 18.22 -1.29
CA VAL A 705 -17.38 16.96 -1.25
C VAL A 705 -17.05 16.22 0.03
N ILE A 706 -18.08 15.72 0.71
CA ILE A 706 -17.97 14.91 1.94
C ILE A 706 -18.76 13.63 1.70
N SER A 707 -18.12 12.46 1.81
CA SER A 707 -18.79 11.17 1.68
C SER A 707 -18.47 10.25 2.85
N GLY A 708 -19.47 9.50 3.33
CA GLY A 708 -19.26 8.52 4.39
C GLY A 708 -20.48 8.24 5.26
N ALA A 709 -20.28 7.42 6.28
CA ALA A 709 -21.34 6.95 7.20
C ALA A 709 -21.58 7.87 8.41
N ALA A 710 -21.39 9.19 8.28
CA ALA A 710 -21.66 10.14 9.36
C ALA A 710 -23.10 10.68 9.32
N ASP A 711 -23.63 11.03 10.49
CA ASP A 711 -24.94 11.67 10.59
C ASP A 711 -24.92 13.10 10.06
N LYS A 712 -26.04 13.53 9.44
CA LYS A 712 -26.17 14.87 8.81
C LYS A 712 -25.94 16.02 9.80
N LYS A 713 -26.40 15.90 11.05
CA LYS A 713 -26.32 16.99 12.03
C LYS A 713 -24.87 17.35 12.41
N PRO A 714 -23.99 16.42 12.76
CA PRO A 714 -22.57 16.72 12.97
C PRO A 714 -21.89 17.32 11.73
N ILE A 715 -22.21 16.82 10.53
CA ILE A 715 -21.64 17.36 9.28
C ILE A 715 -22.02 18.84 9.13
N LYS A 716 -23.31 19.19 9.29
CA LYS A 716 -23.78 20.58 9.21
C LYS A 716 -23.06 21.48 10.19
N GLN A 717 -22.99 21.08 11.46
CA GLN A 717 -22.34 21.85 12.51
C GLN A 717 -20.87 22.12 12.21
N ALA A 718 -20.14 21.11 11.76
CA ALA A 718 -18.73 21.26 11.41
C ALA A 718 -18.54 22.12 10.15
N VAL A 719 -19.40 22.00 9.14
CA VAL A 719 -19.38 22.81 7.91
C VAL A 719 -19.68 24.28 8.24
N GLU A 720 -20.70 24.56 9.00
CA GLU A 720 -21.05 25.94 9.40
C GLU A 720 -19.95 26.60 10.23
N LYS A 721 -19.33 25.82 11.12
CA LYS A 721 -18.30 26.31 12.02
C LYS A 721 -16.98 26.58 11.30
N TRP A 722 -16.55 25.71 10.39
CA TRP A 722 -15.21 25.74 9.83
C TRP A 722 -15.15 26.14 8.35
N ILE A 723 -16.13 25.74 7.54
CA ILE A 723 -16.10 25.95 6.09
C ILE A 723 -16.86 27.22 5.69
N ALA A 724 -18.05 27.44 6.24
CA ALA A 724 -18.82 28.64 5.96
C ALA A 724 -18.17 29.93 6.52
N THR A 725 -17.15 29.78 7.35
CA THR A 725 -16.39 30.90 7.95
C THR A 725 -15.08 31.19 7.20
N LEU A 726 -14.77 30.46 6.12
CA LEU A 726 -13.65 30.82 5.25
C LEU A 726 -13.84 32.20 4.62
N PRO A 727 -12.80 33.05 4.60
CA PRO A 727 -12.93 34.42 4.12
C PRO A 727 -13.16 34.49 2.60
N ALA A 728 -14.28 35.04 2.17
CA ALA A 728 -14.60 35.26 0.76
C ALA A 728 -13.84 36.46 0.20
N SER A 729 -13.16 36.30 -0.94
CA SER A 729 -12.39 37.38 -1.60
C SER A 729 -13.17 38.10 -2.72
N GLY A 730 -14.27 37.52 -3.19
CA GLY A 730 -14.97 38.00 -4.41
C GLY A 730 -14.23 37.78 -5.72
N GLN A 731 -13.04 37.14 -5.65
CA GLN A 731 -12.27 36.80 -6.86
C GLN A 731 -12.77 35.48 -7.45
N HIS A 732 -12.78 35.35 -8.76
CA HIS A 732 -13.12 34.12 -9.49
C HIS A 732 -11.87 33.47 -10.09
N LEU A 733 -11.81 32.18 -10.05
CA LEU A 733 -10.76 31.38 -10.64
C LEU A 733 -11.35 30.35 -11.61
N GLN A 734 -10.79 30.29 -12.80
CA GLN A 734 -11.16 29.30 -13.82
C GLN A 734 -9.90 28.71 -14.43
N TRP A 735 -9.95 27.48 -14.85
CA TRP A 735 -8.87 26.85 -15.61
C TRP A 735 -8.72 27.49 -16.98
N ARG A 736 -7.52 27.42 -17.53
CA ARG A 736 -7.18 27.85 -18.90
C ARG A 736 -6.80 26.63 -19.72
N ASP A 737 -7.06 26.64 -21.01
CA ASP A 737 -6.57 25.54 -21.86
C ASP A 737 -5.04 25.59 -21.93
N PRO A 738 -4.33 24.55 -21.39
CA PRO A 738 -2.88 24.48 -21.42
C PRO A 738 -2.33 24.08 -22.80
N ALA A 739 -3.19 23.85 -23.78
CA ALA A 739 -2.89 23.34 -25.12
C ALA A 739 -2.07 22.03 -25.09
N ILE A 740 -2.36 21.17 -24.12
CA ILE A 740 -1.76 19.84 -23.98
C ILE A 740 -2.72 18.82 -24.59
N ALA A 741 -2.32 18.21 -25.68
CA ALA A 741 -3.09 17.16 -26.36
C ALA A 741 -2.14 16.12 -26.96
N PRO A 742 -2.56 14.87 -27.16
CA PRO A 742 -1.76 13.89 -27.88
C PRO A 742 -1.47 14.38 -29.31
N LYS A 743 -0.23 14.23 -29.76
CA LYS A 743 0.14 14.53 -31.14
C LYS A 743 -0.59 13.56 -32.08
N MET A 744 -1.21 14.09 -33.14
CA MET A 744 -1.91 13.31 -34.17
C MET A 744 -0.98 12.93 -35.33
N THR A 745 0.18 12.36 -34.95
CA THR A 745 1.22 11.93 -35.90
C THR A 745 1.81 10.58 -35.46
N SER A 746 2.18 9.76 -36.43
CA SER A 746 2.86 8.49 -36.18
C SER A 746 4.38 8.67 -36.22
N PHE A 747 5.06 8.08 -35.26
CA PHE A 747 6.52 8.02 -35.18
C PHE A 747 7.03 6.92 -34.25
N SER A 748 8.32 6.65 -34.31
CA SER A 748 9.02 5.71 -33.43
C SER A 748 10.22 6.36 -32.79
N ARG A 749 10.49 5.98 -31.52
CA ARG A 749 11.68 6.39 -30.74
C ARG A 749 12.26 5.20 -29.99
N THR A 750 13.58 5.06 -30.04
CA THR A 750 14.31 4.06 -29.28
C THR A 750 15.32 4.74 -28.37
N TYR A 751 15.37 4.33 -27.11
CA TYR A 751 16.27 4.81 -26.07
C TYR A 751 17.17 3.64 -25.64
N PRO A 752 18.42 3.54 -26.17
CA PRO A 752 19.34 2.44 -25.87
C PRO A 752 20.08 2.72 -24.55
N ILE A 753 19.35 2.84 -23.47
CA ILE A 753 19.88 3.26 -22.15
C ILE A 753 19.35 2.40 -20.98
N ALA A 754 18.71 1.25 -21.27
CA ALA A 754 18.25 0.37 -20.20
C ALA A 754 19.44 -0.16 -19.39
N SER A 755 19.25 -0.22 -18.08
CA SER A 755 20.31 -0.65 -17.14
C SER A 755 20.32 -2.17 -16.89
N SER A 756 19.40 -2.89 -17.49
CA SER A 756 19.24 -4.34 -17.35
C SER A 756 18.88 -4.97 -18.70
N ASP A 757 19.04 -6.29 -18.81
CA ASP A 757 18.77 -7.07 -20.02
C ASP A 757 17.24 -7.27 -20.23
N LYS A 758 16.55 -6.13 -20.40
CA LYS A 758 15.12 -6.09 -20.72
C LYS A 758 14.82 -4.94 -21.68
N THR A 759 13.79 -5.12 -22.50
CA THR A 759 13.22 -4.06 -23.31
C THR A 759 11.84 -3.70 -22.79
N MET A 760 11.59 -2.39 -22.58
CA MET A 760 10.25 -1.89 -22.32
C MET A 760 9.70 -1.27 -23.58
N GLY A 761 8.51 -1.72 -24.01
CA GLY A 761 7.77 -1.17 -25.14
C GLY A 761 6.54 -0.39 -24.71
N SER A 762 6.30 0.75 -25.34
CA SER A 762 5.07 1.51 -25.23
C SER A 762 4.53 1.83 -26.62
N ILE A 763 3.37 1.28 -26.93
CA ILE A 763 2.65 1.60 -28.18
C ILE A 763 1.47 2.50 -27.80
N GLN A 764 1.39 3.66 -28.43
CA GLN A 764 0.32 4.63 -28.15
C GLN A 764 -0.45 4.93 -29.43
N TYR A 765 -1.75 5.17 -29.25
CA TYR A 765 -2.65 5.59 -30.30
C TYR A 765 -3.33 6.88 -29.90
N ALA A 766 -3.68 7.72 -30.85
CA ALA A 766 -4.47 8.93 -30.63
C ALA A 766 -5.35 9.24 -31.83
N ALA A 767 -6.55 9.73 -31.56
CA ALA A 767 -7.49 10.13 -32.60
C ALA A 767 -8.33 11.32 -32.16
N PRO A 768 -8.80 12.20 -33.10
CA PRO A 768 -9.82 13.15 -32.80
C PRO A 768 -11.11 12.42 -32.36
N ALA A 769 -11.78 12.95 -31.36
CA ALA A 769 -12.97 12.32 -30.80
C ALA A 769 -13.99 13.36 -30.35
N GLN A 770 -15.24 12.94 -30.24
CA GLN A 770 -16.28 13.66 -29.51
C GLN A 770 -16.59 12.87 -28.25
N TRP A 771 -16.67 13.55 -27.13
CA TRP A 771 -16.97 12.91 -25.88
C TRP A 771 -18.47 12.64 -25.73
N SER A 772 -18.85 11.44 -25.36
CA SER A 772 -20.14 11.10 -24.79
C SER A 772 -19.97 10.05 -23.70
N HIS A 773 -20.88 10.01 -22.74
CA HIS A 773 -20.81 9.05 -21.65
C HIS A 773 -20.92 7.60 -22.15
N LYS A 774 -21.87 7.35 -23.10
CA LYS A 774 -21.99 6.01 -23.71
C LYS A 774 -20.70 5.57 -24.40
N GLU A 775 -20.06 6.47 -25.17
CA GLU A 775 -18.80 6.16 -25.86
C GLU A 775 -17.67 5.87 -24.89
N SER A 776 -17.58 6.64 -23.78
CA SER A 776 -16.58 6.39 -22.73
C SER A 776 -16.76 5.01 -22.08
N LEU A 777 -17.99 4.60 -21.78
CA LEU A 777 -18.29 3.26 -21.23
C LEU A 777 -18.04 2.16 -22.27
N THR A 778 -18.34 2.43 -23.56
CA THR A 778 -18.04 1.53 -24.68
C THR A 778 -16.54 1.21 -24.74
N LEU A 779 -15.69 2.24 -24.60
CA LEU A 779 -14.24 2.08 -24.60
C LEU A 779 -13.73 1.33 -23.36
N GLN A 780 -14.31 1.54 -22.18
CA GLN A 780 -13.97 0.76 -20.99
C GLN A 780 -14.21 -0.74 -21.19
N LEU A 781 -15.34 -1.12 -21.79
CA LEU A 781 -15.62 -2.52 -22.13
C LEU A 781 -14.65 -3.03 -23.19
N ALA A 782 -14.34 -2.22 -24.22
CA ALA A 782 -13.36 -2.56 -25.25
C ALA A 782 -11.98 -2.81 -24.66
N ASP A 783 -11.52 -1.98 -23.70
CA ASP A 783 -10.22 -2.12 -23.02
C ASP A 783 -10.08 -3.45 -22.28
N SER A 784 -11.14 -3.88 -21.60
CA SER A 784 -11.16 -5.18 -20.92
C SER A 784 -10.98 -6.34 -21.92
N ILE A 785 -11.71 -6.28 -23.05
CA ILE A 785 -11.63 -7.31 -24.11
C ILE A 785 -10.27 -7.30 -24.79
N ILE A 786 -9.74 -6.14 -25.16
CA ILE A 786 -8.41 -5.98 -25.78
C ILE A 786 -7.32 -6.51 -24.86
N SER A 787 -7.34 -6.13 -23.58
CA SER A 787 -6.38 -6.57 -22.58
C SER A 787 -6.36 -8.08 -22.43
N LYS A 788 -7.53 -8.72 -22.42
CA LYS A 788 -7.65 -10.19 -22.39
C LYS A 788 -7.04 -10.86 -23.62
N GLN A 789 -7.34 -10.34 -24.83
CA GLN A 789 -6.81 -10.88 -26.07
C GLN A 789 -5.29 -10.70 -26.19
N LEU A 790 -4.78 -9.54 -25.81
CA LEU A 790 -3.34 -9.27 -25.80
C LEU A 790 -2.62 -10.20 -24.80
N ARG A 791 -3.17 -10.37 -23.60
CA ARG A 791 -2.60 -11.28 -22.59
C ARG A 791 -2.56 -12.71 -23.11
N THR A 792 -3.63 -13.19 -23.69
CA THR A 792 -3.70 -14.54 -24.28
C THR A 792 -2.65 -14.73 -25.37
N ALA A 793 -2.52 -13.78 -26.29
CA ALA A 793 -1.56 -13.92 -27.40
C ALA A 793 -0.10 -13.78 -26.95
N LEU A 794 0.24 -12.75 -26.16
CA LEU A 794 1.63 -12.42 -25.86
C LEU A 794 2.19 -13.22 -24.68
N ARG A 795 1.37 -13.52 -23.67
CA ARG A 795 1.78 -14.23 -22.46
C ARG A 795 1.49 -15.73 -22.56
N GLU A 796 0.21 -16.11 -22.76
CA GLU A 796 -0.20 -17.51 -22.66
C GLU A 796 0.23 -18.36 -23.86
N GLN A 797 0.18 -17.80 -25.10
CA GLN A 797 0.55 -18.52 -26.32
C GLN A 797 2.01 -18.34 -26.70
N ALA A 798 2.49 -17.09 -26.73
CA ALA A 798 3.86 -16.80 -27.11
C ALA A 798 4.88 -16.91 -25.96
N GLY A 799 4.45 -16.81 -24.69
CA GLY A 799 5.34 -16.80 -23.53
C GLY A 799 6.42 -15.72 -23.61
N GLY A 800 6.12 -14.59 -24.27
CA GLY A 800 7.11 -13.55 -24.57
C GLY A 800 7.09 -12.36 -23.62
N ILE A 801 6.12 -12.32 -22.71
CA ILE A 801 5.98 -11.29 -21.69
C ILE A 801 5.45 -11.88 -20.40
N TYR A 802 5.77 -11.25 -19.28
CA TYR A 802 5.14 -11.56 -17.99
C TYR A 802 3.87 -10.74 -17.77
N ALA A 803 3.97 -9.43 -17.96
CA ALA A 803 2.87 -8.49 -17.74
C ALA A 803 2.75 -7.49 -18.90
N LEU A 804 1.51 -7.08 -19.15
CA LEU A 804 1.18 -5.96 -20.02
C LEU A 804 0.09 -5.11 -19.37
N SER A 805 0.02 -3.85 -19.80
CA SER A 805 -1.12 -2.98 -19.52
C SER A 805 -1.62 -2.37 -20.81
N PHE A 806 -2.92 -2.45 -21.04
CA PHE A 806 -3.62 -1.70 -22.08
C PHE A 806 -4.71 -0.87 -21.45
N SER A 807 -4.77 0.40 -21.78
CA SER A 807 -5.84 1.32 -21.34
C SER A 807 -6.08 2.37 -22.39
N SER A 808 -7.34 2.83 -22.50
CA SER A 808 -7.70 3.96 -23.32
C SER A 808 -8.43 5.04 -22.50
N MET A 809 -8.48 6.23 -23.05
CA MET A 809 -9.16 7.38 -22.46
C MET A 809 -9.87 8.16 -23.55
N LEU A 810 -11.12 8.49 -23.30
CA LEU A 810 -11.88 9.50 -24.03
C LEU A 810 -11.95 10.77 -23.19
N ALA A 811 -11.04 11.69 -23.45
CA ALA A 811 -11.00 12.97 -22.74
C ALA A 811 -12.23 13.83 -23.06
N LYS A 812 -12.75 14.56 -22.06
CA LYS A 812 -13.76 15.59 -22.20
C LYS A 812 -13.15 17.00 -22.21
N LEU A 813 -12.21 17.20 -21.27
CA LEU A 813 -11.55 18.48 -21.02
C LEU A 813 -10.02 18.29 -21.04
N PRO A 814 -9.24 19.34 -21.42
CA PRO A 814 -9.66 20.67 -21.90
C PRO A 814 -10.26 20.64 -23.33
N ALA A 815 -9.93 19.62 -24.12
CA ALA A 815 -10.46 19.38 -25.46
C ALA A 815 -10.74 17.88 -25.65
N PRO A 816 -11.77 17.49 -26.39
CA PRO A 816 -12.09 16.09 -26.57
C PRO A 816 -11.10 15.38 -27.52
N TYR A 817 -10.55 14.26 -27.08
CA TYR A 817 -9.72 13.37 -27.88
C TYR A 817 -9.78 11.93 -27.33
N TYR A 818 -9.41 10.98 -28.17
CA TYR A 818 -9.11 9.60 -27.79
C TYR A 818 -7.61 9.40 -27.67
N SER A 819 -7.19 8.69 -26.64
CA SER A 819 -5.83 8.14 -26.53
C SER A 819 -5.84 6.73 -25.97
N ALA A 820 -4.92 5.89 -26.41
CA ALA A 820 -4.70 4.56 -25.82
C ALA A 820 -3.21 4.28 -25.67
N ARG A 821 -2.89 3.42 -24.72
CA ARG A 821 -1.51 3.00 -24.43
C ARG A 821 -1.46 1.53 -24.12
N LEU A 822 -0.58 0.80 -24.83
CA LEU A 822 -0.15 -0.55 -24.51
C LEU A 822 1.29 -0.49 -24.00
N ASN A 823 1.55 -0.94 -22.79
CA ASN A 823 2.91 -1.10 -22.27
C ASN A 823 3.18 -2.58 -22.03
N PHE A 824 4.40 -3.01 -22.31
CA PHE A 824 4.88 -4.36 -22.04
C PHE A 824 6.39 -4.36 -21.76
N THR A 825 6.86 -5.44 -21.12
CA THR A 825 8.30 -5.72 -20.91
C THR A 825 8.60 -7.10 -21.47
N THR A 826 9.73 -7.25 -22.16
CA THR A 826 10.10 -8.48 -22.87
C THR A 826 11.61 -8.61 -22.99
N ASP A 827 12.06 -9.80 -23.40
CA ASP A 827 13.42 -10.07 -23.86
C ASP A 827 13.82 -9.09 -25.00
N PRO A 828 14.98 -8.46 -24.96
CA PRO A 828 15.45 -7.60 -26.05
C PRO A 828 15.41 -8.25 -27.42
N GLN A 829 15.72 -9.56 -27.51
CA GLN A 829 15.72 -10.32 -28.78
C GLN A 829 14.28 -10.57 -29.30
N ARG A 830 13.28 -10.53 -28.43
CA ARG A 830 11.86 -10.74 -28.76
C ARG A 830 11.04 -9.46 -28.91
N ALA A 831 11.63 -8.30 -28.67
CA ALA A 831 10.94 -7.02 -28.69
C ALA A 831 10.21 -6.73 -30.01
N ALA A 832 10.86 -7.03 -31.14
CA ALA A 832 10.26 -6.88 -32.48
C ALA A 832 9.09 -7.85 -32.68
N GLU A 833 9.23 -9.11 -32.25
CA GLU A 833 8.17 -10.13 -32.28
C GLU A 833 6.94 -9.70 -31.47
N MET A 834 7.13 -9.28 -30.20
CA MET A 834 6.04 -8.87 -29.31
C MET A 834 5.33 -7.62 -29.82
N THR A 835 6.07 -6.68 -30.39
CA THR A 835 5.50 -5.48 -31.04
C THR A 835 4.64 -5.86 -32.25
N ALA A 836 5.15 -6.75 -33.12
CA ALA A 836 4.41 -7.21 -34.30
C ALA A 836 3.16 -8.01 -33.92
N LEU A 837 3.27 -8.88 -32.92
CA LEU A 837 2.15 -9.68 -32.42
C LEU A 837 1.07 -8.79 -31.81
N SER A 838 1.45 -7.78 -31.00
CA SER A 838 0.51 -6.78 -30.46
C SER A 838 -0.30 -6.09 -31.54
N ARG A 839 0.37 -5.62 -32.59
CA ARG A 839 -0.30 -5.01 -33.76
C ARG A 839 -1.22 -5.99 -34.48
N THR A 840 -0.80 -7.26 -34.60
CA THR A 840 -1.60 -8.31 -35.24
C THR A 840 -2.89 -8.56 -34.48
N VAL A 841 -2.83 -8.63 -33.13
CA VAL A 841 -4.02 -8.81 -32.28
C VAL A 841 -4.99 -7.63 -32.46
N LEU A 842 -4.49 -6.40 -32.38
CA LEU A 842 -5.35 -5.20 -32.56
C LEU A 842 -5.94 -5.11 -33.97
N LYS A 843 -5.15 -5.44 -35.01
CA LYS A 843 -5.62 -5.49 -36.40
C LYS A 843 -6.69 -6.56 -36.59
N LYS A 844 -6.51 -7.73 -36.00
CA LYS A 844 -7.50 -8.80 -36.03
C LYS A 844 -8.81 -8.37 -35.36
N LEU A 845 -8.74 -7.80 -34.16
CA LEU A 845 -9.92 -7.29 -33.47
C LEU A 845 -10.65 -6.21 -34.29
N LYS A 846 -9.90 -5.31 -34.96
CA LYS A 846 -10.49 -4.27 -35.83
C LYS A 846 -11.19 -4.89 -37.07
N ALA A 847 -10.66 -5.96 -37.64
CA ALA A 847 -11.18 -6.60 -38.84
C ALA A 847 -12.34 -7.57 -38.57
N GLU A 848 -12.21 -8.40 -37.54
CA GLU A 848 -13.17 -9.47 -37.21
C GLU A 848 -14.24 -9.00 -36.22
N GLY A 849 -13.97 -7.93 -35.44
CA GLY A 849 -14.83 -7.47 -34.37
C GLY A 849 -14.74 -8.39 -33.13
N ILE A 850 -15.60 -8.09 -32.16
CA ILE A 850 -15.72 -8.88 -30.93
C ILE A 850 -16.94 -9.82 -30.99
N SER A 851 -16.86 -10.93 -30.27
CA SER A 851 -18.00 -11.84 -30.13
C SER A 851 -18.98 -11.34 -29.06
N GLU A 852 -20.26 -11.70 -29.22
CA GLU A 852 -21.31 -11.41 -28.21
C GLU A 852 -20.97 -12.01 -26.85
N ASN A 853 -20.30 -13.16 -26.82
CA ASN A 853 -19.89 -13.78 -25.57
C ASN A 853 -18.82 -12.95 -24.84
N ALA A 854 -17.83 -12.41 -25.57
CA ALA A 854 -16.81 -11.52 -25.00
C ALA A 854 -17.44 -10.23 -24.42
N LEU A 855 -18.43 -9.65 -25.11
CA LEU A 855 -19.17 -8.52 -24.62
C LEU A 855 -19.96 -8.85 -23.35
N LYS A 856 -20.65 -9.99 -23.34
CA LYS A 856 -21.41 -10.44 -22.16
C LYS A 856 -20.52 -10.62 -20.94
N GLU A 857 -19.35 -11.22 -21.08
CA GLU A 857 -18.36 -11.38 -20.03
C GLU A 857 -17.86 -10.01 -19.55
N ALA A 858 -17.48 -9.10 -20.44
CA ALA A 858 -17.00 -7.77 -20.11
C ALA A 858 -18.04 -6.96 -19.32
N LYS A 859 -19.32 -7.00 -19.74
CA LYS A 859 -20.42 -6.36 -19.01
C LYS A 859 -20.61 -6.94 -17.61
N ALA A 860 -20.61 -8.27 -17.47
CA ALA A 860 -20.78 -8.92 -16.17
C ALA A 860 -19.66 -8.52 -15.20
N ASN A 861 -18.41 -8.51 -15.67
CA ASN A 861 -17.25 -8.08 -14.88
C ASN A 861 -17.35 -6.61 -14.48
N TRP A 862 -17.71 -5.72 -15.42
CA TRP A 862 -17.85 -4.30 -15.14
C TRP A 862 -18.93 -4.03 -14.07
N LEU A 863 -20.10 -4.71 -14.17
CA LEU A 863 -21.18 -4.58 -13.19
C LEU A 863 -20.74 -5.06 -11.79
N LEU A 864 -20.01 -6.16 -11.74
CA LEU A 864 -19.49 -6.69 -10.48
C LEU A 864 -18.49 -5.73 -9.82
N GLU A 865 -17.54 -5.21 -10.59
CA GLU A 865 -16.57 -4.22 -10.11
C GLU A 865 -17.27 -2.94 -9.62
N LYS A 866 -18.30 -2.47 -10.34
CA LYS A 866 -19.09 -1.29 -9.93
C LYS A 866 -19.80 -1.51 -8.59
N GLN A 867 -20.40 -2.66 -8.36
CA GLN A 867 -21.04 -2.97 -7.07
C GLN A 867 -20.06 -2.91 -5.90
N GLN A 868 -18.79 -3.27 -6.12
CA GLN A 868 -17.74 -3.18 -5.10
C GLN A 868 -17.35 -1.72 -4.83
N VAL A 869 -17.08 -0.92 -5.88
CA VAL A 869 -16.63 0.47 -5.70
C VAL A 869 -17.71 1.38 -5.13
N TYR A 870 -18.99 1.08 -5.34
CA TYR A 870 -20.10 1.83 -4.71
C TYR A 870 -20.15 1.68 -3.18
N GLN A 871 -19.44 0.71 -2.59
CA GLN A 871 -19.30 0.57 -1.14
C GLN A 871 -18.18 1.44 -0.56
N SER A 872 -17.44 2.20 -1.38
CA SER A 872 -16.32 3.05 -0.96
C SER A 872 -16.72 4.53 -0.91
N ALA A 873 -16.49 5.17 0.24
CA ALA A 873 -16.63 6.61 0.39
C ALA A 873 -15.65 7.38 -0.51
N ALA A 874 -14.45 6.84 -0.73
CA ALA A 874 -13.45 7.43 -1.61
C ALA A 874 -13.94 7.50 -3.06
N PHE A 875 -14.59 6.44 -3.56
CA PHE A 875 -15.20 6.44 -4.89
C PHE A 875 -16.24 7.57 -5.05
N TRP A 876 -17.15 7.69 -4.08
CA TRP A 876 -18.19 8.72 -4.13
C TRP A 876 -17.59 10.13 -4.08
N THR A 877 -16.61 10.34 -3.18
CA THR A 877 -15.95 11.64 -3.03
C THR A 877 -15.26 12.07 -4.32
N GLU A 878 -14.49 11.20 -4.96
CA GLU A 878 -13.77 11.51 -6.19
C GLU A 878 -14.74 11.67 -7.38
N SER A 879 -15.72 10.78 -7.52
CA SER A 879 -16.71 10.85 -8.60
C SER A 879 -17.55 12.14 -8.53
N LEU A 880 -18.02 12.50 -7.34
CA LEU A 880 -18.80 13.72 -7.13
C LEU A 880 -17.93 14.97 -7.33
N ALA A 881 -16.67 14.96 -6.90
CA ALA A 881 -15.77 16.08 -7.13
C ALA A 881 -15.47 16.30 -8.62
N GLN A 882 -15.36 15.23 -9.41
CA GLN A 882 -15.14 15.33 -10.87
C GLN A 882 -16.32 15.97 -11.60
N ILE A 883 -17.55 15.67 -11.19
CA ILE A 883 -18.78 16.15 -11.85
C ILE A 883 -19.38 17.41 -11.21
N ALA A 884 -18.82 17.87 -10.11
CA ALA A 884 -19.36 19.00 -9.31
C ALA A 884 -19.49 20.33 -10.07
N GLY A 885 -18.84 20.46 -11.22
CA GLY A 885 -18.94 21.66 -12.08
C GLY A 885 -20.15 21.70 -13.03
N ASP A 886 -20.91 20.61 -13.13
CA ASP A 886 -22.08 20.52 -14.03
C ASP A 886 -23.17 19.67 -13.41
N ASP A 887 -24.26 20.31 -12.99
CA ASP A 887 -25.37 19.64 -12.28
C ASP A 887 -26.09 18.58 -13.15
N ASN A 888 -26.00 18.66 -14.47
CA ASN A 888 -26.54 17.66 -15.38
C ASN A 888 -25.74 16.33 -15.33
N GLU A 889 -24.51 16.35 -14.86
CA GLU A 889 -23.66 15.17 -14.79
C GLU A 889 -23.97 14.25 -13.58
N PHE A 890 -24.73 14.73 -12.57
CA PHE A 890 -25.04 13.89 -11.40
C PHE A 890 -25.85 12.64 -11.75
N THR A 891 -26.74 12.73 -12.73
CA THR A 891 -27.51 11.56 -13.22
C THR A 891 -26.63 10.51 -13.90
N ARG A 892 -25.43 10.89 -14.32
CA ARG A 892 -24.50 10.01 -15.05
C ARG A 892 -24.16 8.75 -14.28
N ILE A 893 -23.87 8.87 -12.98
CA ILE A 893 -23.47 7.74 -12.14
C ILE A 893 -24.59 6.70 -12.06
N VAL A 894 -25.84 7.13 -11.84
CA VAL A 894 -26.98 6.20 -11.71
C VAL A 894 -27.46 5.62 -13.04
N THR A 895 -27.09 6.23 -14.17
CA THR A 895 -27.46 5.75 -15.51
C THR A 895 -26.40 4.82 -16.14
N GLU A 896 -25.23 4.66 -15.54
CA GLU A 896 -24.14 3.85 -16.08
C GLU A 896 -24.54 2.40 -16.34
N GLU A 897 -25.21 1.75 -15.38
CA GLU A 897 -25.66 0.36 -15.53
C GLU A 897 -26.64 0.21 -16.70
N ALA A 898 -27.60 1.12 -16.83
CA ALA A 898 -28.55 1.10 -17.94
C ALA A 898 -27.84 1.30 -19.28
N LEU A 899 -26.84 2.19 -19.35
CA LEU A 899 -26.05 2.42 -20.55
C LEU A 899 -25.18 1.22 -20.90
N ILE A 900 -24.51 0.59 -19.92
CA ILE A 900 -23.72 -0.64 -20.13
C ILE A 900 -24.59 -1.75 -20.73
N ASN A 901 -25.82 -1.92 -20.22
CA ASN A 901 -26.74 -2.93 -20.75
C ASN A 901 -27.16 -2.65 -22.19
N GLN A 902 -27.22 -1.37 -22.62
CA GLN A 902 -27.57 -0.96 -23.98
C GLN A 902 -26.40 -1.06 -24.98
N ILE A 903 -25.15 -1.09 -24.54
CA ILE A 903 -23.99 -1.21 -25.42
C ILE A 903 -24.03 -2.54 -26.17
N THR A 904 -23.85 -2.52 -27.48
CA THR A 904 -23.85 -3.70 -28.36
C THR A 904 -22.45 -4.03 -28.85
N ALA A 905 -22.24 -5.23 -29.37
CA ALA A 905 -20.99 -5.59 -30.04
C ALA A 905 -20.72 -4.66 -31.23
N GLU A 906 -21.75 -4.17 -31.91
CA GLU A 906 -21.60 -3.21 -33.00
C GLU A 906 -21.07 -1.85 -32.49
N ASP A 907 -21.51 -1.38 -31.31
CA ASP A 907 -20.98 -0.14 -30.72
C ASP A 907 -19.47 -0.27 -30.45
N ILE A 908 -19.03 -1.41 -29.88
CA ILE A 908 -17.59 -1.67 -29.63
C ILE A 908 -16.82 -1.79 -30.94
N ASN A 909 -17.34 -2.55 -31.94
CA ASN A 909 -16.70 -2.71 -33.23
C ASN A 909 -16.54 -1.39 -33.95
N ARG A 910 -17.51 -0.49 -33.82
CA ARG A 910 -17.46 0.88 -34.36
C ARG A 910 -16.37 1.71 -33.68
N ALA A 911 -16.27 1.61 -32.34
CA ALA A 911 -15.22 2.29 -31.59
C ALA A 911 -13.81 1.73 -31.94
N LEU A 912 -13.64 0.41 -32.05
CA LEU A 912 -12.41 -0.22 -32.52
C LEU A 912 -12.03 0.23 -33.93
N SER A 913 -13.01 0.29 -34.86
CA SER A 913 -12.77 0.74 -36.23
C SER A 913 -12.31 2.20 -36.29
N ARG A 914 -12.88 3.07 -35.44
CA ARG A 914 -12.59 4.52 -35.42
C ARG A 914 -11.24 4.82 -34.77
N TYR A 915 -10.88 4.16 -33.71
CA TYR A 915 -9.80 4.61 -32.83
C TYR A 915 -8.56 3.70 -32.86
N SER A 916 -8.71 2.40 -33.10
CA SER A 916 -7.62 1.45 -33.00
C SER A 916 -6.62 1.59 -34.16
N GLY A 917 -5.33 1.75 -33.78
CA GLY A 917 -4.23 1.87 -34.75
C GLY A 917 -3.98 3.26 -35.34
N GLU A 918 -4.76 4.29 -34.95
CA GLU A 918 -4.61 5.64 -35.48
C GLU A 918 -3.46 6.41 -34.81
N ASN A 919 -2.66 7.13 -35.59
CA ASN A 919 -1.55 7.98 -35.16
C ASN A 919 -0.63 7.26 -34.17
N GLU A 920 -0.15 6.06 -34.56
CA GLU A 920 0.66 5.19 -33.71
C GLU A 920 2.02 5.81 -33.36
N LYS A 921 2.36 5.78 -32.09
CA LYS A 921 3.66 6.15 -31.56
C LYS A 921 4.29 4.93 -30.87
N LEU A 922 5.47 4.54 -31.33
CA LEU A 922 6.21 3.44 -30.72
C LEU A 922 7.42 3.99 -29.95
N PHE A 923 7.47 3.67 -28.68
CA PHE A 923 8.60 3.98 -27.83
C PHE A 923 9.22 2.68 -27.29
N MET A 924 10.56 2.58 -27.40
CA MET A 924 11.28 1.40 -26.91
C MET A 924 12.45 1.84 -26.04
N LEU A 925 12.54 1.30 -24.83
CA LEU A 925 13.71 1.38 -23.96
C LEU A 925 14.44 0.06 -24.10
N THR A 926 15.68 0.09 -24.65
CA THR A 926 16.47 -1.12 -24.91
C THR A 926 17.82 -1.06 -24.18
N PRO A 927 18.46 -2.19 -23.94
CA PRO A 927 19.89 -2.20 -23.63
C PRO A 927 20.70 -1.43 -24.68
N PRO A 928 21.88 -0.90 -24.32
CA PRO A 928 22.78 -0.18 -25.23
C PRO A 928 23.19 -0.99 -26.46
#